data_b1220398193c3a1bec9199b4d5ca2891
#
_entry.id   b1220398193c3a1bec9199b4d5ca2891
#
_cell.length_a   1.000
_cell.length_b   1.000
_cell.length_c   1.000
_cell.angle_alpha   90.00
_cell.angle_beta   90.00
_cell.angle_gamma   90.00
#
_symmetry.space_group_name_H-M   'P 1'
#
loop_
_entity.id
_entity.type
_entity.pdbx_description
1 polymer ?
#
loop_
_entity_poly.entity_id
_entity_poly.type
_entity_poly.pdbx_seq_one_letter_code
_entity_poly.pdbx_strand_id
1 'polypeptide(L)'
;MQQEDDLRALAKIMEFGRAVSIFLLVVHVYVYCYPSITAWHLNLEVIDRILVNFNNTTGIFNCILWSKLLAVLLLAVSCLGTHGVKGEKITWPKIYAVLVAGCALFFLNWWLLKLPLPHMANTAFYIFTLTAGYLALLMSGLWMSRLYRHNLMEDVFNMENESFMQETRLMENEYSVNLPTRFYYKKRWNNGFVNIVNIFRACMVIGTPGSGKSYAIVNSYIRQLIAKGFAIYIYDYKFDDLSTIAYNSLLKNMDKYEVKPRFYVINFDDPHRSHRCNPINPEFMTDISDAYEASYTIMLNLNRTWIEKQGDFFVESPIILLAAIIWYLKIYKNGIYCTFPHAVELLNKPYSDLFTILTSYPELENYLSPFMDAWKGNAQDQLQGQIASAKIPLTRMISPQLYWVMTGNDFSLDINNPKEPKLLCVGNNPDRQNIYSAALGLYNSRIVKLINKKKQLKCAVIIDELPTIYFRGLDNLIATARSNKVGVLLGFQDFSQLTRDYGEKESKVIQNTVGNIFSGQVVGETAKTLSERFGKVLQQRQSVSINRQDVSTSINTQLDSLIPASKIANLSQGTFVGAVADNFDEKIEQKIFHAEIVVDHARISAEEKAYRRIPVINDFKDRNGNDIMMQQIQRNYDQIKADAQAIINEEMRRIKNDPELRKRLGLEDEKGKKPDKS
;
A
#
# COMPACT_ATOMS: atom_id res chain seq x y z
N MET A 1 10.80 16.86 39.80
CA MET A 1 10.98 17.49 41.12
C MET A 1 10.90 19.01 41.06
N GLN A 2 11.78 19.74 40.37
CA GLN A 2 11.75 21.22 40.32
C GLN A 2 10.41 21.79 39.78
N GLN A 3 9.85 21.20 38.72
CA GLN A 3 8.60 21.60 38.11
C GLN A 3 7.35 21.33 38.97
N GLU A 4 7.41 20.31 39.82
CA GLU A 4 6.35 20.01 40.81
C GLU A 4 6.36 20.97 41.99
N ASP A 5 7.53 21.37 42.44
CA ASP A 5 7.66 22.37 43.53
C ASP A 5 7.19 23.75 43.08
N ASP A 6 7.47 24.11 41.83
CA ASP A 6 6.98 25.37 41.23
C ASP A 6 5.44 25.40 41.10
N LEU A 7 4.81 24.28 40.72
CA LEU A 7 3.36 24.16 40.63
C LEU A 7 2.68 24.19 41.99
N ARG A 8 3.29 23.60 43.03
CA ARG A 8 2.80 23.68 44.42
C ARG A 8 2.94 25.07 45.02
N ALA A 9 4.05 25.74 44.71
CA ALA A 9 4.26 27.13 45.09
C ALA A 9 3.21 28.06 44.45
N LEU A 10 2.94 27.85 43.17
CA LEU A 10 1.93 28.62 42.45
C LEU A 10 0.51 28.41 43.03
N ALA A 11 0.14 27.16 43.33
CA ALA A 11 -1.16 26.85 43.95
C ALA A 11 -1.34 27.55 45.32
N LYS A 12 -0.29 27.55 46.17
CA LYS A 12 -0.32 28.26 47.46
C LYS A 12 -0.45 29.79 47.29
N ILE A 13 0.22 30.39 46.31
CA ILE A 13 0.09 31.81 45.99
C ILE A 13 -1.34 32.15 45.57
N MET A 14 -1.99 31.29 44.78
CA MET A 14 -3.37 31.48 44.36
C MET A 14 -4.39 31.35 45.52
N GLU A 15 -4.19 30.39 46.41
CA GLU A 15 -4.98 30.23 47.63
C GLU A 15 -4.82 31.43 48.54
N PHE A 16 -3.60 31.94 48.71
CA PHE A 16 -3.32 33.16 49.43
C PHE A 16 -4.01 34.35 48.81
N GLY A 17 -3.91 34.54 47.47
CA GLY A 17 -4.61 35.60 46.74
C GLY A 17 -6.12 35.60 46.94
N ARG A 18 -6.74 34.38 47.00
CA ARG A 18 -8.17 34.25 47.30
C ARG A 18 -8.50 34.62 48.72
N ALA A 19 -7.68 34.19 49.68
CA ALA A 19 -7.85 34.54 51.08
C ALA A 19 -7.75 36.04 51.31
N VAL A 20 -6.78 36.70 50.66
CA VAL A 20 -6.63 38.18 50.71
C VAL A 20 -7.83 38.89 50.07
N SER A 21 -8.37 38.36 48.95
CA SER A 21 -9.57 38.91 48.31
C SER A 21 -10.79 38.85 49.25
N ILE A 22 -11.01 37.73 49.95
CA ILE A 22 -12.10 37.54 50.90
C ILE A 22 -11.90 38.47 52.11
N PHE A 23 -10.68 38.54 52.64
CA PHE A 23 -10.35 39.43 53.74
C PHE A 23 -10.64 40.92 53.38
N LEU A 24 -10.25 41.35 52.16
CA LEU A 24 -10.54 42.68 51.67
C LEU A 24 -12.05 42.98 51.63
N LEU A 25 -12.88 41.98 51.26
CA LEU A 25 -14.34 42.11 51.26
C LEU A 25 -14.92 42.18 52.64
N VAL A 26 -14.37 41.45 53.62
CA VAL A 26 -14.78 41.56 55.02
C VAL A 26 -14.51 42.95 55.56
N VAL A 27 -13.31 43.50 55.26
CA VAL A 27 -12.95 44.90 55.62
C VAL A 27 -13.85 45.91 54.91
N HIS A 28 -14.15 45.67 53.62
CA HIS A 28 -15.06 46.49 52.83
C HIS A 28 -16.46 46.57 53.48
N VAL A 29 -17.04 45.42 53.90
CA VAL A 29 -18.33 45.41 54.63
C VAL A 29 -18.21 46.11 55.96
N TYR A 30 -17.12 45.92 56.69
CA TYR A 30 -16.90 46.61 57.95
C TYR A 30 -16.94 48.20 57.80
N VAL A 31 -16.25 48.72 56.78
CA VAL A 31 -16.17 50.15 56.54
C VAL A 31 -17.51 50.70 56.04
N TYR A 32 -18.15 50.09 55.04
CA TYR A 32 -19.37 50.68 54.44
C TYR A 32 -20.67 50.37 55.18
N CYS A 33 -20.67 49.32 56.00
CA CYS A 33 -21.82 48.96 56.85
C CYS A 33 -21.60 49.29 58.33
N TYR A 34 -20.71 50.25 58.63
CA TYR A 34 -20.30 50.64 59.98
C TYR A 34 -21.48 50.92 60.94
N PRO A 35 -22.58 51.66 60.54
CA PRO A 35 -23.73 51.89 61.42
C PRO A 35 -24.40 50.57 61.92
N SER A 36 -24.38 49.53 61.14
CA SER A 36 -24.93 48.24 61.58
C SER A 36 -23.94 47.45 62.45
N ILE A 37 -22.62 47.56 62.13
CA ILE A 37 -21.55 46.93 62.92
C ILE A 37 -21.54 47.54 64.35
N THR A 38 -21.72 48.80 64.49
CA THR A 38 -21.87 49.49 65.83
C THR A 38 -23.16 49.04 66.55
N ALA A 39 -24.27 48.90 65.82
CA ALA A 39 -25.52 48.38 66.38
C ALA A 39 -25.43 46.92 66.86
N TRP A 40 -24.55 46.14 66.30
CA TRP A 40 -24.25 44.74 66.69
C TRP A 40 -23.17 44.62 67.76
N HIS A 41 -22.63 45.75 68.26
CA HIS A 41 -21.54 45.81 69.22
C HIS A 41 -20.27 45.07 68.79
N LEU A 42 -20.00 45.01 67.43
CA LEU A 42 -18.85 44.38 66.86
C LEU A 42 -17.70 45.36 66.47
N ASN A 43 -17.85 46.63 66.80
CA ASN A 43 -16.83 47.67 66.61
C ASN A 43 -15.72 47.55 67.67
N LEU A 44 -14.46 47.57 67.22
CA LEU A 44 -13.26 47.54 68.05
C LEU A 44 -12.42 48.80 67.74
N GLU A 45 -12.20 49.64 68.78
CA GLU A 45 -11.44 50.90 68.62
C GLU A 45 -10.05 50.72 68.00
N VAL A 46 -9.41 49.53 68.26
CA VAL A 46 -8.10 49.25 67.69
C VAL A 46 -8.20 49.01 66.20
N ILE A 47 -9.24 48.29 65.72
CA ILE A 47 -9.48 48.02 64.30
C ILE A 47 -9.84 49.27 63.57
N ASP A 48 -10.66 50.17 64.20
CA ASP A 48 -11.08 51.43 63.64
C ASP A 48 -9.87 52.35 63.40
N ARG A 49 -8.96 52.46 64.36
CA ARG A 49 -7.72 53.23 64.19
C ARG A 49 -6.80 52.65 63.11
N ILE A 50 -6.65 51.42 63.05
CA ILE A 50 -5.82 50.73 62.01
C ILE A 50 -6.42 51.00 60.64
N LEU A 51 -7.73 50.83 60.46
CA LEU A 51 -8.41 51.00 59.18
C LEU A 51 -8.41 52.46 58.70
N VAL A 52 -8.58 53.44 59.61
CA VAL A 52 -8.47 54.85 59.28
C VAL A 52 -7.06 55.16 58.79
N ASN A 53 -6.01 54.76 59.51
CA ASN A 53 -4.62 54.95 59.12
C ASN A 53 -4.30 54.29 57.79
N PHE A 54 -4.76 53.05 57.56
CA PHE A 54 -4.58 52.33 56.34
C PHE A 54 -5.27 53.00 55.15
N ASN A 55 -6.50 53.49 55.35
CA ASN A 55 -7.22 54.18 54.29
C ASN A 55 -6.60 55.55 53.97
N ASN A 56 -6.10 56.29 54.96
CA ASN A 56 -5.39 57.56 54.75
C ASN A 56 -4.11 57.39 53.92
N THR A 57 -3.47 56.25 54.04
CA THR A 57 -2.23 55.96 53.31
C THR A 57 -2.52 55.40 51.91
N THR A 58 -3.52 54.52 51.72
CA THR A 58 -3.80 53.82 50.50
C THR A 58 -4.95 54.32 49.64
N GLY A 59 -5.91 55.00 50.27
CA GLY A 59 -7.12 55.55 49.64
C GLY A 59 -8.11 54.53 49.11
N ILE A 60 -7.91 53.17 49.38
CA ILE A 60 -8.67 52.11 48.82
C ILE A 60 -10.15 52.13 49.17
N PHE A 61 -10.49 52.65 50.35
CA PHE A 61 -11.87 52.76 50.83
C PHE A 61 -12.49 54.19 50.64
N ASN A 62 -11.82 55.06 49.90
CA ASN A 62 -12.41 56.41 49.59
C ASN A 62 -13.56 56.29 48.58
N CYS A 63 -13.58 55.20 47.75
CA CYS A 63 -14.67 54.92 46.83
C CYS A 63 -15.04 53.45 46.94
N ILE A 64 -16.33 53.16 47.03
CA ILE A 64 -16.90 51.80 47.15
C ILE A 64 -16.49 50.86 45.99
N LEU A 65 -16.18 51.47 44.82
CA LEU A 65 -15.77 50.68 43.64
C LEU A 65 -14.31 50.24 43.71
N TRP A 66 -13.38 51.02 44.33
CA TRP A 66 -11.97 50.66 44.36
C TRP A 66 -11.66 49.38 45.13
N SER A 67 -12.24 49.22 46.30
CA SER A 67 -12.08 48.05 47.13
C SER A 67 -12.70 46.81 46.48
N LYS A 68 -13.83 46.94 45.76
CA LYS A 68 -14.47 45.88 44.99
C LYS A 68 -13.65 45.47 43.78
N LEU A 69 -13.11 46.44 43.02
CA LEU A 69 -12.24 46.18 41.88
C LEU A 69 -10.97 45.42 42.28
N LEU A 70 -10.34 45.86 43.38
CA LEU A 70 -9.15 45.20 43.90
C LEU A 70 -9.45 43.73 44.32
N ALA A 71 -10.59 43.52 44.99
CA ALA A 71 -11.02 42.16 45.37
C ALA A 71 -11.26 41.26 44.16
N VAL A 72 -11.91 41.75 43.09
CA VAL A 72 -12.15 40.99 41.85
C VAL A 72 -10.85 40.75 41.10
N LEU A 73 -9.92 41.71 41.09
CA LEU A 73 -8.60 41.52 40.46
C LEU A 73 -7.83 40.39 41.14
N LEU A 74 -7.77 40.35 42.46
CA LEU A 74 -7.16 39.27 43.23
C LEU A 74 -7.86 37.92 43.01
N LEU A 75 -9.21 37.95 42.92
CA LEU A 75 -10.01 36.80 42.59
C LEU A 75 -9.67 36.26 41.17
N ALA A 76 -9.60 37.16 40.17
CA ALA A 76 -9.27 36.76 38.79
C ALA A 76 -7.88 36.11 38.69
N VAL A 77 -6.87 36.72 39.33
CA VAL A 77 -5.53 36.09 39.42
C VAL A 77 -5.59 34.73 40.09
N SER A 78 -6.37 34.56 41.16
CA SER A 78 -6.52 33.28 41.86
C SER A 78 -7.22 32.20 41.02
N CYS A 79 -7.98 32.56 39.98
CA CYS A 79 -8.65 31.61 39.08
C CYS A 79 -7.77 31.11 37.93
N LEU A 80 -6.66 31.80 37.59
CA LEU A 80 -5.82 31.47 36.44
C LEU A 80 -5.09 30.11 36.56
N GLY A 81 -4.92 29.58 37.74
CA GLY A 81 -4.16 28.36 38.00
C GLY A 81 -4.99 27.14 38.40
N THR A 82 -6.30 27.22 38.35
CA THR A 82 -7.13 26.10 38.81
C THR A 82 -7.11 24.89 37.85
N HIS A 83 -6.86 23.73 38.39
CA HIS A 83 -6.91 22.45 37.71
C HIS A 83 -8.27 21.78 37.94
N GLY A 84 -8.80 21.08 36.93
CA GLY A 84 -10.03 20.33 37.05
C GLY A 84 -10.53 19.76 35.74
N VAL A 85 -11.31 18.67 35.79
CA VAL A 85 -11.92 18.00 34.63
C VAL A 85 -13.09 18.85 34.11
N LYS A 86 -13.25 18.90 32.77
CA LYS A 86 -14.40 19.53 32.12
C LYS A 86 -15.68 18.75 32.48
N GLY A 87 -16.65 19.42 33.08
CA GLY A 87 -18.01 18.86 33.16
C GLY A 87 -18.67 18.92 31.78
N GLU A 88 -19.33 17.85 31.36
CA GLU A 88 -19.97 17.71 30.02
C GLU A 88 -20.96 18.81 29.63
N LYS A 89 -21.40 19.64 30.60
CA LYS A 89 -22.47 20.64 30.41
C LYS A 89 -22.01 22.10 30.43
N ILE A 90 -20.70 22.38 30.47
CA ILE A 90 -20.18 23.77 30.56
C ILE A 90 -19.92 24.30 29.14
N THR A 91 -20.66 25.35 28.78
CA THR A 91 -20.55 26.05 27.50
C THR A 91 -20.25 27.54 27.68
N TRP A 92 -19.59 28.20 26.72
CA TRP A 92 -19.28 29.63 26.77
C TRP A 92 -20.49 30.52 27.07
N PRO A 93 -21.70 30.34 26.48
CA PRO A 93 -22.87 31.13 26.77
C PRO A 93 -23.26 31.11 28.25
N LYS A 94 -23.17 29.93 28.90
CA LYS A 94 -23.49 29.76 30.34
C LYS A 94 -22.47 30.51 31.21
N ILE A 95 -21.18 30.45 30.86
CA ILE A 95 -20.12 31.14 31.57
C ILE A 95 -20.35 32.65 31.51
N TYR A 96 -20.64 33.21 30.35
CA TYR A 96 -20.91 34.63 30.19
C TYR A 96 -22.18 35.08 30.92
N ALA A 97 -23.23 34.26 30.90
CA ALA A 97 -24.46 34.58 31.64
C ALA A 97 -24.19 34.69 33.15
N VAL A 98 -23.46 33.73 33.74
CA VAL A 98 -23.11 33.74 35.17
C VAL A 98 -22.14 34.89 35.48
N LEU A 99 -21.19 35.19 34.60
CA LEU A 99 -20.26 36.30 34.74
C LEU A 99 -21.00 37.65 34.79
N VAL A 100 -21.91 37.88 33.84
CA VAL A 100 -22.68 39.15 33.76
C VAL A 100 -23.60 39.28 34.98
N ALA A 101 -24.30 38.20 35.37
CA ALA A 101 -25.14 38.21 36.57
C ALA A 101 -24.31 38.44 37.84
N GLY A 102 -23.13 37.82 37.95
CA GLY A 102 -22.20 38.04 39.05
C GLY A 102 -21.70 39.50 39.14
N CYS A 103 -21.30 40.06 37.99
CA CYS A 103 -20.91 41.47 37.92
C CYS A 103 -22.06 42.42 38.36
N ALA A 104 -23.27 42.16 37.87
CA ALA A 104 -24.42 42.97 38.23
C ALA A 104 -24.71 42.93 39.75
N LEU A 105 -24.77 41.74 40.34
CA LEU A 105 -24.99 41.57 41.77
C LEU A 105 -23.86 42.14 42.63
N PHE A 106 -22.61 42.06 42.15
CA PHE A 106 -21.45 42.50 42.92
C PHE A 106 -21.23 44.02 42.86
N PHE A 107 -21.36 44.62 41.68
CA PHE A 107 -21.06 46.05 41.51
C PHE A 107 -22.27 46.96 41.68
N LEU A 108 -23.47 46.56 41.27
CA LEU A 108 -24.66 47.42 41.29
C LEU A 108 -25.39 47.46 42.63
N ASN A 109 -24.99 46.67 43.63
CA ASN A 109 -25.68 46.52 44.92
C ASN A 109 -25.45 47.72 45.87
N TRP A 110 -24.65 48.72 45.52
CA TRP A 110 -24.36 49.93 46.39
C TRP A 110 -25.61 50.71 46.71
N TRP A 111 -26.62 50.76 45.82
CA TRP A 111 -27.88 51.45 46.04
C TRP A 111 -28.73 50.83 47.14
N LEU A 112 -28.51 49.51 47.46
CA LEU A 112 -29.20 48.83 48.57
C LEU A 112 -28.91 49.47 49.92
N LEU A 113 -27.74 50.11 50.12
CA LEU A 113 -27.36 50.82 51.30
C LEU A 113 -28.12 52.16 51.50
N LYS A 114 -28.79 52.66 50.41
CA LYS A 114 -29.53 53.93 50.41
C LYS A 114 -31.05 53.72 50.46
N LEU A 115 -31.53 52.51 50.57
CA LEU A 115 -32.96 52.21 50.67
C LEU A 115 -33.54 52.72 52.01
N PRO A 116 -34.81 53.22 52.02
CA PRO A 116 -35.49 53.64 53.23
C PRO A 116 -35.97 52.46 54.10
N LEU A 117 -35.06 51.59 54.48
CA LEU A 117 -35.25 50.45 55.33
C LEU A 117 -34.38 50.57 56.60
N PRO A 118 -34.65 49.80 57.66
CA PRO A 118 -33.76 49.71 58.82
C PRO A 118 -32.32 49.38 58.40
N HIS A 119 -31.32 50.03 59.01
CA HIS A 119 -29.89 49.82 58.64
C HIS A 119 -29.48 48.37 58.69
N MET A 120 -30.00 47.57 59.61
CA MET A 120 -29.73 46.09 59.67
C MET A 120 -30.25 45.32 58.43
N ALA A 121 -31.45 45.66 57.94
CA ALA A 121 -32.02 45.07 56.77
C ALA A 121 -31.23 45.41 55.49
N ASN A 122 -30.87 46.65 55.31
CA ASN A 122 -30.05 47.14 54.21
C ASN A 122 -28.68 46.40 54.17
N THR A 123 -28.05 46.33 55.35
CA THR A 123 -26.77 45.66 55.49
C THR A 123 -26.89 44.12 55.16
N ALA A 124 -27.96 43.44 55.66
CA ALA A 124 -28.17 42.06 55.36
C ALA A 124 -28.37 41.78 53.85
N PHE A 125 -29.20 42.60 53.19
CA PHE A 125 -29.38 42.51 51.72
C PHE A 125 -28.10 42.84 50.96
N TYR A 126 -27.32 43.81 51.40
CA TYR A 126 -26.03 44.15 50.80
C TYR A 126 -25.03 43.01 50.92
N ILE A 127 -24.86 42.43 52.11
CA ILE A 127 -23.97 41.29 52.33
C ILE A 127 -24.39 40.08 51.50
N PHE A 128 -25.70 39.80 51.46
CA PHE A 128 -26.23 38.67 50.68
C PHE A 128 -25.92 38.84 49.18
N THR A 129 -26.23 39.98 48.58
CA THR A 129 -25.99 40.24 47.16
C THR A 129 -24.50 40.32 46.83
N LEU A 130 -23.68 40.89 47.73
CA LEU A 130 -22.22 40.92 47.58
C LEU A 130 -21.62 39.52 47.55
N THR A 131 -22.04 38.67 48.51
CA THR A 131 -21.57 37.27 48.61
C THR A 131 -22.04 36.43 47.44
N ALA A 132 -23.31 36.54 47.04
CA ALA A 132 -23.85 35.84 45.87
C ALA A 132 -23.12 36.27 44.57
N GLY A 133 -22.89 37.55 44.40
CA GLY A 133 -22.13 38.08 43.27
C GLY A 133 -20.67 37.61 43.24
N TYR A 134 -20.00 37.60 44.40
CA TYR A 134 -18.64 37.06 44.51
C TYR A 134 -18.55 35.55 44.17
N LEU A 135 -19.49 34.75 44.66
CA LEU A 135 -19.55 33.33 44.34
C LEU A 135 -19.82 33.05 42.88
N ALA A 136 -20.69 33.87 42.23
CA ALA A 136 -20.96 33.79 40.81
C ALA A 136 -19.71 34.14 39.98
N LEU A 137 -18.97 35.16 40.36
CA LEU A 137 -17.69 35.55 39.73
C LEU A 137 -16.63 34.49 39.93
N LEU A 138 -16.52 33.91 41.11
CA LEU A 138 -15.62 32.77 41.37
C LEU A 138 -15.96 31.57 40.49
N MET A 139 -17.23 31.16 40.41
CA MET A 139 -17.68 30.03 39.58
C MET A 139 -17.38 30.29 38.09
N SER A 140 -17.70 31.46 37.58
CA SER A 140 -17.45 31.82 36.18
C SER A 140 -15.95 31.83 35.86
N GLY A 141 -15.10 32.37 36.74
CA GLY A 141 -13.65 32.34 36.60
C GLY A 141 -13.06 30.95 36.61
N LEU A 142 -13.52 30.07 37.48
CA LEU A 142 -13.12 28.67 37.54
C LEU A 142 -13.53 27.92 36.27
N TRP A 143 -14.76 28.10 35.77
CA TRP A 143 -15.23 27.48 34.55
C TRP A 143 -14.48 27.99 33.31
N MET A 144 -14.20 29.26 33.22
CA MET A 144 -13.44 29.87 32.13
C MET A 144 -12.01 29.33 32.10
N SER A 145 -11.32 29.26 33.23
CA SER A 145 -9.98 28.69 33.34
C SER A 145 -9.93 27.24 32.94
N ARG A 146 -10.91 26.42 33.38
CA ARG A 146 -11.02 25.01 33.01
C ARG A 146 -11.26 24.79 31.50
N LEU A 147 -12.17 25.60 30.92
CA LEU A 147 -12.50 25.49 29.50
C LEU A 147 -11.33 25.93 28.60
N TYR A 148 -10.65 27.01 28.98
CA TYR A 148 -9.48 27.52 28.25
C TYR A 148 -8.32 26.52 28.24
N ARG A 149 -7.99 25.94 29.38
CA ARG A 149 -6.94 24.88 29.48
C ARG A 149 -7.30 23.61 28.76
N HIS A 150 -8.55 23.19 28.80
CA HIS A 150 -8.98 22.00 28.06
C HIS A 150 -8.77 22.15 26.55
N ASN A 151 -9.06 23.33 26.00
CA ASN A 151 -8.82 23.61 24.58
C ASN A 151 -7.32 23.72 24.22
N LEU A 152 -6.44 23.97 25.18
CA LEU A 152 -4.98 23.98 24.99
C LEU A 152 -4.35 22.58 25.12
N MET A 153 -5.04 21.64 25.77
CA MET A 153 -4.57 20.27 26.04
C MET A 153 -5.27 19.20 25.17
N GLU A 154 -6.04 19.59 24.14
CA GLU A 154 -6.55 18.65 23.17
C GLU A 154 -5.35 18.00 22.46
N ASP A 155 -5.16 16.70 22.73
CA ASP A 155 -4.08 15.89 22.19
C ASP A 155 -4.27 15.82 20.67
N VAL A 156 -3.33 16.36 19.93
CA VAL A 156 -3.35 16.48 18.46
C VAL A 156 -3.48 15.12 17.76
N PHE A 157 -3.16 14.04 18.46
CA PHE A 157 -3.16 12.67 17.91
C PHE A 157 -4.43 11.85 18.20
N ASN A 158 -5.35 12.31 19.02
CA ASN A 158 -6.57 11.57 19.42
C ASN A 158 -7.86 12.02 18.72
N MET A 159 -7.81 12.94 17.77
CA MET A 159 -8.99 13.26 16.96
C MET A 159 -9.19 12.21 15.86
N GLU A 160 -10.38 11.67 15.76
CA GLU A 160 -10.79 10.89 14.59
C GLU A 160 -10.46 11.68 13.32
N ASN A 161 -9.72 11.05 12.39
CA ASN A 161 -9.29 11.62 11.09
C ASN A 161 -8.13 12.64 11.12
N GLU A 162 -7.54 12.99 12.24
CA GLU A 162 -6.36 13.86 12.21
C GLU A 162 -5.11 13.05 11.81
N SER A 163 -4.30 13.64 10.93
CA SER A 163 -3.03 13.12 10.46
C SER A 163 -1.86 13.90 11.07
N PHE A 164 -0.69 13.76 10.52
CA PHE A 164 0.53 14.50 10.88
C PHE A 164 1.00 15.35 9.70
N MET A 165 2.04 16.18 9.91
CA MET A 165 2.63 17.00 8.83
C MET A 165 3.24 16.11 7.78
N GLN A 166 2.92 16.36 6.51
CA GLN A 166 3.36 15.60 5.36
C GLN A 166 4.05 16.50 4.34
N GLU A 167 4.66 15.91 3.33
CA GLU A 167 5.36 16.64 2.26
C GLU A 167 4.37 17.45 1.42
N THR A 168 4.64 18.74 1.31
CA THR A 168 3.80 19.69 0.57
C THR A 168 4.43 20.15 -0.74
N ARG A 169 5.73 19.88 -0.93
CA ARG A 169 6.47 20.26 -2.13
C ARG A 169 6.24 19.24 -3.25
N LEU A 170 6.05 19.71 -4.47
CA LEU A 170 6.11 18.86 -5.65
C LEU A 170 7.58 18.65 -6.03
N MET A 171 8.01 17.39 -6.07
CA MET A 171 9.37 16.99 -6.44
C MET A 171 9.32 16.18 -7.74
N GLU A 172 9.33 16.88 -8.87
CA GLU A 172 9.21 16.27 -10.19
C GLU A 172 10.57 16.12 -10.86
N ASN A 173 10.85 14.93 -11.39
CA ASN A 173 12.03 14.64 -12.19
C ASN A 173 11.68 13.67 -13.35
N GLU A 174 12.67 13.27 -14.14
CA GLU A 174 12.52 12.35 -15.27
C GLU A 174 11.95 10.98 -14.90
N TYR A 175 12.14 10.54 -13.65
CA TYR A 175 11.78 9.20 -13.19
C TYR A 175 10.67 9.20 -12.12
N SER A 176 10.23 10.39 -11.70
CA SER A 176 9.27 10.50 -10.62
C SER A 176 7.84 10.18 -11.05
N VAL A 177 7.07 9.68 -10.09
CA VAL A 177 5.60 9.67 -10.13
C VAL A 177 5.09 10.47 -8.94
N ASN A 178 4.30 11.49 -9.21
CA ASN A 178 3.84 12.44 -8.22
C ASN A 178 2.32 12.36 -8.07
N LEU A 179 1.86 12.13 -6.85
CA LEU A 179 0.43 12.01 -6.54
C LEU A 179 0.01 13.20 -5.68
N PRO A 180 -0.89 14.07 -6.17
CA PRO A 180 -1.45 15.14 -5.35
C PRO A 180 -2.31 14.53 -4.23
N THR A 181 -2.19 15.10 -3.05
CA THR A 181 -2.85 14.60 -1.86
C THR A 181 -3.49 15.72 -1.06
N ARG A 182 -4.43 15.35 -0.20
CA ARG A 182 -4.91 16.21 0.87
C ARG A 182 -4.92 15.46 2.20
N PHE A 183 -4.58 16.15 3.27
CA PHE A 183 -4.53 15.57 4.60
C PHE A 183 -5.04 16.56 5.64
N TYR A 184 -5.70 16.04 6.68
CA TYR A 184 -6.25 16.85 7.76
C TYR A 184 -5.23 16.94 8.90
N TYR A 185 -4.73 18.17 9.16
CA TYR A 185 -3.73 18.41 10.19
C TYR A 185 -3.94 19.81 10.82
N LYS A 186 -3.84 19.89 12.14
CA LYS A 186 -4.09 21.14 12.93
C LYS A 186 -5.45 21.75 12.60
N LYS A 187 -6.50 20.90 12.58
CA LYS A 187 -7.90 21.33 12.30
C LYS A 187 -8.10 21.96 10.91
N ARG A 188 -7.22 21.69 9.95
CA ARG A 188 -7.30 22.21 8.58
C ARG A 188 -6.99 21.13 7.56
N TRP A 189 -7.64 21.19 6.41
CA TRP A 189 -7.25 20.47 5.24
C TRP A 189 -6.04 21.13 4.59
N ASN A 190 -5.00 20.39 4.39
CA ASN A 190 -3.76 20.81 3.73
C ASN A 190 -3.59 20.03 2.44
N ASN A 191 -3.07 20.68 1.41
CA ASN A 191 -2.67 20.02 0.18
C ASN A 191 -1.21 19.59 0.28
N GLY A 192 -0.91 18.45 -0.32
CA GLY A 192 0.44 17.91 -0.34
C GLY A 192 0.68 17.05 -1.56
N PHE A 193 1.84 16.41 -1.60
CA PHE A 193 2.22 15.48 -2.64
C PHE A 193 2.89 14.26 -2.02
N VAL A 194 2.54 13.08 -2.53
CA VAL A 194 3.35 11.90 -2.34
C VAL A 194 4.26 11.78 -3.56
N ASN A 195 5.55 12.01 -3.35
CA ASN A 195 6.55 12.04 -4.41
C ASN A 195 7.34 10.73 -4.42
N ILE A 196 7.12 9.90 -5.42
CA ILE A 196 7.97 8.76 -5.70
C ILE A 196 9.07 9.26 -6.63
N VAL A 197 10.11 9.85 -6.07
CA VAL A 197 11.20 10.50 -6.83
C VAL A 197 12.04 9.50 -7.62
N ASN A 198 11.99 8.22 -7.22
CA ASN A 198 12.71 7.15 -7.89
C ASN A 198 11.91 5.86 -7.92
N ILE A 199 11.26 5.58 -9.06
CA ILE A 199 10.48 4.36 -9.26
C ILE A 199 11.35 3.08 -9.30
N PHE A 200 12.66 3.20 -9.52
CA PHE A 200 13.58 2.05 -9.57
C PHE A 200 13.87 1.44 -8.19
N ARG A 201 13.34 2.03 -7.11
CA ARG A 201 13.34 1.44 -5.76
C ARG A 201 12.13 0.53 -5.52
N ALA A 202 11.44 0.17 -6.55
CA ALA A 202 10.16 -0.55 -6.57
C ALA A 202 9.06 0.11 -5.73
N CYS A 203 7.83 -0.18 -6.06
CA CYS A 203 6.65 0.28 -5.36
C CYS A 203 5.70 -0.89 -5.11
N MET A 204 5.12 -0.96 -3.91
CA MET A 204 4.07 -1.91 -3.60
C MET A 204 2.80 -1.15 -3.20
N VAL A 205 1.66 -1.59 -3.75
CA VAL A 205 0.35 -1.00 -3.51
C VAL A 205 -0.57 -2.08 -2.96
N ILE A 206 -0.92 -1.95 -1.68
CA ILE A 206 -1.67 -2.96 -0.94
C ILE A 206 -3.05 -2.41 -0.57
N GLY A 207 -4.05 -3.25 -0.47
CA GLY A 207 -5.37 -2.87 0.04
C GLY A 207 -6.47 -3.81 -0.44
N THR A 208 -7.53 -3.89 0.32
CA THR A 208 -8.73 -4.66 -0.02
C THR A 208 -9.36 -4.23 -1.34
N PRO A 209 -10.19 -5.08 -1.97
CA PRO A 209 -10.98 -4.67 -3.13
C PRO A 209 -11.81 -3.42 -2.82
N GLY A 210 -11.85 -2.46 -3.74
CA GLY A 210 -12.56 -1.21 -3.53
C GLY A 210 -11.79 -0.11 -2.78
N SER A 211 -10.58 -0.36 -2.28
CA SER A 211 -9.76 0.68 -1.61
C SER A 211 -9.28 1.81 -2.54
N GLY A 212 -9.42 1.64 -3.86
CA GLY A 212 -9.05 2.65 -4.86
C GLY A 212 -7.63 2.50 -5.42
N LYS A 213 -6.92 1.39 -5.18
CA LYS A 213 -5.54 1.14 -5.63
C LYS A 213 -5.32 1.45 -7.12
N SER A 214 -6.03 0.72 -7.97
CA SER A 214 -5.83 0.82 -9.43
C SER A 214 -6.23 2.20 -9.91
N TYR A 215 -7.36 2.74 -9.47
CA TYR A 215 -7.89 4.03 -9.89
C TYR A 215 -7.00 5.22 -9.48
N ALA A 216 -6.59 5.28 -8.21
CA ALA A 216 -5.83 6.43 -7.68
C ALA A 216 -4.32 6.34 -7.97
N ILE A 217 -3.74 5.14 -7.91
CA ILE A 217 -2.28 4.97 -7.96
C ILE A 217 -1.83 4.37 -9.28
N VAL A 218 -2.29 3.14 -9.63
CA VAL A 218 -1.79 2.41 -10.81
C VAL A 218 -2.05 3.18 -12.10
N ASN A 219 -3.26 3.73 -12.26
CA ASN A 219 -3.61 4.54 -13.44
C ASN A 219 -2.75 5.79 -13.56
N SER A 220 -2.43 6.44 -12.42
CA SER A 220 -1.53 7.60 -12.40
C SER A 220 -0.10 7.22 -12.77
N TYR A 221 0.38 6.05 -12.32
CA TYR A 221 1.67 5.49 -12.72
C TYR A 221 1.76 5.30 -14.23
N ILE A 222 0.78 4.60 -14.81
CA ILE A 222 0.74 4.33 -16.25
C ILE A 222 0.77 5.64 -17.06
N ARG A 223 -0.11 6.60 -16.72
CA ARG A 223 -0.19 7.87 -17.45
C ARG A 223 1.10 8.68 -17.36
N GLN A 224 1.67 8.82 -16.15
CA GLN A 224 2.88 9.63 -15.96
C GLN A 224 4.12 8.99 -16.58
N LEU A 225 4.29 7.68 -16.48
CA LEU A 225 5.44 6.99 -17.04
C LEU A 225 5.41 6.98 -18.58
N ILE A 226 4.24 6.81 -19.19
CA ILE A 226 4.09 6.94 -20.66
C ILE A 226 4.39 8.36 -21.10
N ALA A 227 3.91 9.38 -20.38
CA ALA A 227 4.20 10.78 -20.66
C ALA A 227 5.69 11.13 -20.52
N LYS A 228 6.45 10.35 -19.73
CA LYS A 228 7.90 10.48 -19.55
C LYS A 228 8.73 9.56 -20.47
N GLY A 229 8.10 8.89 -21.43
CA GLY A 229 8.80 8.11 -22.46
C GLY A 229 9.35 6.75 -21.99
N PHE A 230 8.70 6.10 -21.04
CA PHE A 230 9.07 4.75 -20.60
C PHE A 230 8.55 3.67 -21.54
N ALA A 231 9.37 2.64 -21.78
CA ALA A 231 8.87 1.35 -22.24
C ALA A 231 8.14 0.68 -21.05
N ILE A 232 6.96 0.09 -21.29
CA ILE A 232 6.15 -0.40 -20.19
C ILE A 232 5.64 -1.81 -20.47
N TYR A 233 5.73 -2.66 -19.45
CA TYR A 233 5.01 -3.92 -19.33
C TYR A 233 3.89 -3.78 -18.31
N ILE A 234 2.67 -4.19 -18.69
CA ILE A 234 1.50 -4.16 -17.82
C ILE A 234 0.88 -5.56 -17.79
N TYR A 235 0.80 -6.14 -16.60
CA TYR A 235 -0.07 -7.26 -16.33
C TYR A 235 -1.42 -6.75 -15.85
N ASP A 236 -2.43 -6.90 -16.70
CA ASP A 236 -3.80 -6.44 -16.50
C ASP A 236 -4.68 -7.62 -16.05
N TYR A 237 -4.94 -7.71 -14.74
CA TYR A 237 -5.67 -8.84 -14.17
C TYR A 237 -7.14 -8.88 -14.62
N LYS A 238 -7.73 -7.71 -14.84
CA LYS A 238 -9.11 -7.55 -15.33
C LYS A 238 -9.08 -6.89 -16.69
N PHE A 239 -8.61 -7.62 -17.68
CA PHE A 239 -8.52 -7.10 -19.03
C PHE A 239 -9.90 -6.59 -19.51
N ASP A 240 -10.02 -5.35 -20.11
CA ASP A 240 -8.99 -4.48 -20.67
C ASP A 240 -8.86 -3.11 -19.93
N ASP A 241 -9.04 -3.10 -18.60
CA ASP A 241 -9.08 -1.85 -17.82
C ASP A 241 -7.78 -1.03 -17.95
N LEU A 242 -6.64 -1.61 -17.58
CA LEU A 242 -5.34 -0.93 -17.62
C LEU A 242 -4.78 -0.83 -19.04
N SER A 243 -5.04 -1.83 -19.85
CA SER A 243 -4.58 -1.91 -21.23
C SER A 243 -5.17 -0.79 -22.09
N THR A 244 -6.44 -0.47 -21.92
CA THR A 244 -7.12 0.64 -22.59
C THR A 244 -6.53 2.00 -22.18
N ILE A 245 -6.24 2.18 -20.89
CA ILE A 245 -5.58 3.40 -20.39
C ILE A 245 -4.18 3.56 -21.00
N ALA A 246 -3.40 2.48 -21.02
CA ALA A 246 -2.05 2.49 -21.59
C ALA A 246 -2.06 2.81 -23.09
N TYR A 247 -2.94 2.19 -23.86
CA TYR A 247 -3.10 2.44 -25.29
C TYR A 247 -3.41 3.91 -25.59
N ASN A 248 -4.42 4.47 -24.91
CA ASN A 248 -4.83 5.86 -25.11
C ASN A 248 -3.79 6.86 -24.59
N SER A 249 -3.12 6.55 -23.48
CA SER A 249 -2.00 7.35 -22.98
C SER A 249 -0.83 7.37 -23.96
N LEU A 250 -0.55 6.23 -24.61
CA LEU A 250 0.49 6.17 -25.64
C LEU A 250 0.12 7.02 -26.85
N LEU A 251 -1.10 6.91 -27.37
CA LEU A 251 -1.57 7.71 -28.51
C LEU A 251 -1.42 9.22 -28.26
N LYS A 252 -1.65 9.66 -27.01
CA LYS A 252 -1.54 11.07 -26.61
C LYS A 252 -0.08 11.55 -26.47
N ASN A 253 0.87 10.65 -26.17
CA ASN A 253 2.24 11.01 -25.83
C ASN A 253 3.29 10.42 -26.78
N MET A 254 2.92 10.05 -28.02
CA MET A 254 3.83 9.48 -29.02
C MET A 254 5.01 10.39 -29.38
N ASP A 255 4.82 11.70 -29.24
CA ASP A 255 5.83 12.73 -29.49
C ASP A 255 6.92 12.80 -28.40
N LYS A 256 6.68 12.18 -27.23
CA LYS A 256 7.64 12.15 -26.11
C LYS A 256 8.74 11.10 -26.26
N TYR A 257 8.63 10.25 -27.26
CA TYR A 257 9.57 9.16 -27.51
C TYR A 257 10.52 9.50 -28.66
N GLU A 258 11.82 9.30 -28.45
CA GLU A 258 12.83 9.46 -29.53
C GLU A 258 12.60 8.43 -30.65
N VAL A 259 12.39 7.17 -30.25
CA VAL A 259 11.94 6.09 -31.12
C VAL A 259 10.52 5.73 -30.73
N LYS A 260 9.58 5.91 -31.65
CA LYS A 260 8.14 5.66 -31.38
C LYS A 260 7.90 4.20 -31.01
N PRO A 261 7.40 3.90 -29.80
CA PRO A 261 7.14 2.55 -29.39
C PRO A 261 5.91 1.98 -30.10
N ARG A 262 5.92 0.67 -30.31
CA ARG A 262 4.75 -0.06 -30.78
C ARG A 262 3.96 -0.57 -29.59
N PHE A 263 2.63 -0.58 -29.73
CA PHE A 263 1.72 -1.15 -28.74
C PHE A 263 1.44 -2.60 -29.07
N TYR A 264 1.65 -3.48 -28.10
CA TYR A 264 1.34 -4.88 -28.20
C TYR A 264 0.44 -5.32 -27.06
N VAL A 265 -0.45 -6.28 -27.35
CA VAL A 265 -1.35 -6.86 -26.38
C VAL A 265 -1.41 -8.37 -26.54
N ILE A 266 -1.40 -9.09 -25.44
CA ILE A 266 -1.64 -10.53 -25.38
C ILE A 266 -2.95 -10.74 -24.62
N ASN A 267 -3.91 -11.37 -25.29
CA ASN A 267 -5.20 -11.75 -24.72
C ASN A 267 -5.63 -13.10 -25.30
N PHE A 268 -5.80 -14.08 -24.44
CA PHE A 268 -6.21 -15.42 -24.85
C PHE A 268 -7.72 -15.57 -25.11
N ASP A 269 -8.54 -14.66 -24.55
CA ASP A 269 -10.01 -14.71 -24.73
C ASP A 269 -10.48 -14.08 -26.03
N ASP A 270 -9.79 -13.05 -26.52
CA ASP A 270 -10.10 -12.39 -27.78
C ASP A 270 -8.89 -12.40 -28.74
N PRO A 271 -8.71 -13.48 -29.48
CA PRO A 271 -7.62 -13.59 -30.46
C PRO A 271 -7.66 -12.55 -31.58
N HIS A 272 -8.82 -11.93 -31.86
CA HIS A 272 -8.91 -10.82 -32.83
C HIS A 272 -8.10 -9.60 -32.39
N ARG A 273 -8.05 -9.34 -31.06
CA ARG A 273 -7.33 -8.22 -30.46
C ARG A 273 -6.07 -8.68 -29.69
N SER A 274 -5.51 -9.80 -30.08
CA SER A 274 -4.28 -10.32 -29.48
C SER A 274 -3.18 -10.42 -30.51
N HIS A 275 -1.99 -9.95 -30.17
CA HIS A 275 -0.78 -10.30 -30.88
C HIS A 275 -0.36 -11.73 -30.52
N ARG A 276 0.49 -12.30 -31.35
CA ARG A 276 1.05 -13.63 -31.18
C ARG A 276 2.51 -13.51 -30.80
N CYS A 277 2.93 -14.18 -29.75
CA CYS A 277 4.33 -14.15 -29.33
C CYS A 277 4.72 -15.49 -28.72
N ASN A 278 5.82 -16.04 -29.18
CA ASN A 278 6.42 -17.24 -28.62
C ASN A 278 7.26 -16.87 -27.39
N PRO A 279 6.87 -17.24 -26.15
CA PRO A 279 7.63 -16.91 -24.96
C PRO A 279 8.93 -17.68 -24.80
N ILE A 280 9.09 -18.81 -25.52
CA ILE A 280 10.32 -19.60 -25.56
C ILE A 280 11.02 -19.50 -26.92
N ASN A 281 11.03 -18.32 -27.52
CA ASN A 281 11.70 -18.08 -28.78
C ASN A 281 13.17 -18.55 -28.70
N PRO A 282 13.60 -19.43 -29.62
CA PRO A 282 14.93 -20.04 -29.64
C PRO A 282 16.09 -19.03 -29.74
N GLU A 283 15.87 -17.85 -30.30
CA GLU A 283 16.88 -16.79 -30.40
C GLU A 283 17.33 -16.25 -29.03
N PHE A 284 16.45 -16.27 -28.05
CA PHE A 284 16.71 -15.78 -26.69
C PHE A 284 17.06 -16.90 -25.70
N MET A 285 17.14 -18.15 -26.16
CA MET A 285 17.55 -19.29 -25.33
C MET A 285 19.02 -19.62 -25.65
N THR A 286 19.91 -19.27 -24.74
CA THR A 286 21.36 -19.43 -24.92
C THR A 286 21.92 -20.68 -24.28
N ASP A 287 21.26 -21.19 -23.25
CA ASP A 287 21.67 -22.34 -22.46
C ASP A 287 20.46 -23.20 -22.08
N ILE A 288 20.70 -24.48 -21.79
CA ILE A 288 19.64 -25.41 -21.37
C ILE A 288 18.94 -24.99 -20.07
N SER A 289 19.63 -24.20 -19.25
CA SER A 289 19.03 -23.58 -18.07
C SER A 289 17.86 -22.65 -18.38
N ASP A 290 17.83 -22.06 -19.59
CA ASP A 290 16.70 -21.26 -20.06
C ASP A 290 15.45 -22.09 -20.27
N ALA A 291 15.63 -23.33 -20.78
CA ALA A 291 14.54 -24.30 -20.93
C ALA A 291 14.05 -24.81 -19.57
N TYR A 292 14.99 -25.04 -18.64
CA TYR A 292 14.65 -25.44 -17.27
C TYR A 292 13.83 -24.36 -16.55
N GLU A 293 14.24 -23.08 -16.62
CA GLU A 293 13.49 -21.97 -16.02
C GLU A 293 12.08 -21.81 -16.60
N ALA A 294 11.95 -21.99 -17.92
CA ALA A 294 10.64 -21.97 -18.58
C ALA A 294 9.74 -23.09 -18.06
N SER A 295 10.27 -24.31 -18.02
CA SER A 295 9.55 -25.49 -17.50
C SER A 295 9.16 -25.34 -16.04
N TYR A 296 10.10 -24.89 -15.21
CA TYR A 296 9.91 -24.61 -13.79
C TYR A 296 8.75 -23.62 -13.59
N THR A 297 8.77 -22.48 -14.29
CA THR A 297 7.74 -21.45 -14.16
C THR A 297 6.36 -21.97 -14.54
N ILE A 298 6.25 -22.72 -15.63
CA ILE A 298 4.98 -23.31 -16.08
C ILE A 298 4.44 -24.30 -15.05
N MET A 299 5.27 -25.24 -14.63
CA MET A 299 4.84 -26.35 -13.77
C MET A 299 4.42 -25.86 -12.38
N LEU A 300 5.11 -24.85 -11.82
CA LEU A 300 4.74 -24.27 -10.53
C LEU A 300 3.46 -23.40 -10.61
N ASN A 301 3.21 -22.72 -11.72
CA ASN A 301 1.93 -22.02 -11.90
C ASN A 301 0.75 -22.99 -12.02
N LEU A 302 0.95 -24.13 -12.68
CA LEU A 302 -0.08 -25.16 -12.81
C LEU A 302 -0.33 -25.90 -11.49
N ASN A 303 0.66 -25.96 -10.61
CA ASN A 303 0.61 -26.69 -9.35
C ASN A 303 1.34 -25.92 -8.23
N ARG A 304 0.69 -24.90 -7.70
CA ARG A 304 1.30 -23.96 -6.72
C ARG A 304 1.75 -24.61 -5.41
N THR A 305 1.18 -25.75 -5.04
CA THR A 305 1.66 -26.53 -3.87
C THR A 305 3.10 -27.02 -4.03
N TRP A 306 3.62 -27.06 -5.26
CA TRP A 306 5.00 -27.44 -5.56
C TRP A 306 6.01 -26.35 -5.19
N ILE A 307 5.59 -25.09 -5.01
CA ILE A 307 6.46 -24.01 -4.56
C ILE A 307 7.10 -24.34 -3.20
N GLU A 308 6.35 -24.99 -2.31
CA GLU A 308 6.84 -25.40 -0.99
C GLU A 308 7.60 -26.74 -1.02
N LYS A 309 7.49 -27.53 -2.11
CA LYS A 309 8.07 -28.86 -2.26
C LYS A 309 9.25 -28.87 -3.24
N GLN A 310 9.95 -27.77 -3.39
CA GLN A 310 11.14 -27.70 -4.25
C GLN A 310 12.20 -28.69 -3.77
N GLY A 311 12.79 -29.44 -4.72
CA GLY A 311 13.74 -30.53 -4.45
C GLY A 311 13.10 -31.92 -4.24
N ASP A 312 11.75 -32.01 -4.21
CA ASP A 312 11.06 -33.29 -4.23
C ASP A 312 11.18 -33.93 -5.63
N PHE A 313 11.44 -35.24 -5.67
CA PHE A 313 11.62 -35.98 -6.91
C PHE A 313 10.43 -35.89 -7.87
N PHE A 314 9.19 -35.92 -7.34
CA PHE A 314 7.96 -35.82 -8.13
C PHE A 314 7.67 -34.42 -8.63
N VAL A 315 8.33 -33.40 -8.06
CA VAL A 315 8.29 -32.02 -8.54
C VAL A 315 9.36 -31.79 -9.60
N GLU A 316 10.58 -32.22 -9.34
CA GLU A 316 11.73 -31.96 -10.23
C GLU A 316 11.66 -32.78 -11.53
N SER A 317 11.21 -34.04 -11.46
CA SER A 317 11.15 -34.90 -12.65
C SER A 317 10.30 -34.30 -13.79
N PRO A 318 9.04 -33.86 -13.57
CA PRO A 318 8.25 -33.22 -14.63
C PRO A 318 8.91 -31.99 -15.23
N ILE A 319 9.59 -31.18 -14.38
CA ILE A 319 10.28 -29.96 -14.81
C ILE A 319 11.46 -30.32 -15.72
N ILE A 320 12.27 -31.28 -15.32
CA ILE A 320 13.43 -31.76 -16.09
C ILE A 320 12.99 -32.39 -17.44
N LEU A 321 11.93 -33.18 -17.44
CA LEU A 321 11.43 -33.79 -18.69
C LEU A 321 10.94 -32.71 -19.67
N LEU A 322 10.15 -31.75 -19.19
CA LEU A 322 9.68 -30.66 -20.06
C LEU A 322 10.85 -29.77 -20.53
N ALA A 323 11.86 -29.54 -19.70
CA ALA A 323 13.07 -28.83 -20.08
C ALA A 323 13.85 -29.55 -21.17
N ALA A 324 14.00 -30.85 -21.06
CA ALA A 324 14.64 -31.69 -22.09
C ALA A 324 13.90 -31.60 -23.44
N ILE A 325 12.56 -31.62 -23.41
CA ILE A 325 11.75 -31.49 -24.63
C ILE A 325 11.89 -30.13 -25.26
N ILE A 326 11.83 -29.03 -24.45
CA ILE A 326 12.00 -27.69 -24.95
C ILE A 326 13.39 -27.51 -25.57
N TRP A 327 14.44 -27.98 -24.89
CA TRP A 327 15.80 -27.91 -25.41
C TRP A 327 16.00 -28.75 -26.67
N TYR A 328 15.40 -29.92 -26.72
CA TYR A 328 15.36 -30.73 -27.95
C TYR A 328 14.78 -29.96 -29.12
N LEU A 329 13.62 -29.29 -28.93
CA LEU A 329 13.00 -28.47 -29.97
C LEU A 329 13.84 -27.25 -30.36
N LYS A 330 14.65 -26.70 -29.44
CA LYS A 330 15.62 -25.64 -29.70
C LYS A 330 16.72 -26.13 -30.67
N ILE A 331 17.21 -27.32 -30.49
CA ILE A 331 18.28 -27.90 -31.31
C ILE A 331 17.73 -28.41 -32.66
N TYR A 332 16.55 -29.00 -32.64
CA TYR A 332 15.94 -29.61 -33.82
C TYR A 332 15.65 -28.56 -34.90
N LYS A 333 16.22 -28.73 -36.09
CA LYS A 333 16.05 -27.83 -37.25
C LYS A 333 16.17 -26.33 -36.93
N ASN A 334 17.18 -25.97 -36.15
CA ASN A 334 17.43 -24.61 -35.72
C ASN A 334 16.24 -23.96 -34.95
N GLY A 335 15.44 -24.76 -34.26
CA GLY A 335 14.39 -24.25 -33.37
C GLY A 335 13.09 -23.86 -34.05
N ILE A 336 12.85 -24.24 -35.29
CA ILE A 336 11.64 -23.82 -36.04
C ILE A 336 10.34 -24.27 -35.35
N TYR A 337 10.39 -25.36 -34.58
CA TYR A 337 9.29 -25.89 -33.78
C TYR A 337 9.43 -25.60 -32.30
N CYS A 338 10.39 -24.73 -31.90
CA CYS A 338 10.61 -24.42 -30.48
C CYS A 338 9.55 -23.47 -29.97
N THR A 339 8.36 -24.01 -29.76
CA THR A 339 7.24 -23.30 -29.12
C THR A 339 6.64 -24.18 -28.03
N PHE A 340 6.02 -23.54 -27.03
CA PHE A 340 5.40 -24.28 -25.93
C PHE A 340 4.31 -25.27 -26.38
N PRO A 341 3.41 -24.95 -27.32
CA PRO A 341 2.46 -25.90 -27.86
C PRO A 341 3.09 -27.12 -28.47
N HIS A 342 4.17 -27.00 -29.25
CA HIS A 342 4.89 -28.18 -29.80
C HIS A 342 5.50 -29.04 -28.70
N ALA A 343 6.03 -28.41 -27.62
CA ALA A 343 6.57 -29.16 -26.49
C ALA A 343 5.49 -29.99 -25.79
N VAL A 344 4.29 -29.43 -25.59
CA VAL A 344 3.15 -30.15 -25.00
C VAL A 344 2.68 -31.29 -25.90
N GLU A 345 2.56 -31.04 -27.20
CA GLU A 345 2.13 -32.09 -28.15
C GLU A 345 3.15 -33.23 -28.28
N LEU A 346 4.46 -32.94 -28.22
CA LEU A 346 5.49 -33.98 -28.17
C LEU A 346 5.41 -34.78 -26.88
N LEU A 347 5.24 -34.16 -25.72
CA LEU A 347 5.09 -34.86 -24.45
C LEU A 347 3.89 -35.83 -24.46
N ASN A 348 2.85 -35.52 -25.24
CA ASN A 348 1.66 -36.35 -25.35
C ASN A 348 1.84 -37.56 -26.29
N LYS A 349 2.95 -37.68 -27.04
CA LYS A 349 3.24 -38.83 -27.89
C LYS A 349 3.58 -40.07 -27.05
N PRO A 350 3.60 -41.28 -27.64
CA PRO A 350 4.05 -42.48 -26.96
C PRO A 350 5.44 -42.28 -26.36
N TYR A 351 5.58 -42.60 -25.08
CA TYR A 351 6.85 -42.36 -24.38
C TYR A 351 8.01 -43.20 -24.93
N SER A 352 7.73 -44.40 -25.52
CA SER A 352 8.71 -45.19 -26.22
C SER A 352 9.43 -44.41 -27.33
N ASP A 353 8.65 -43.76 -28.17
CA ASP A 353 9.18 -42.97 -29.29
C ASP A 353 9.87 -41.70 -28.78
N LEU A 354 9.24 -41.01 -27.83
CA LEU A 354 9.77 -39.79 -27.24
C LEU A 354 11.15 -40.01 -26.60
N PHE A 355 11.29 -41.01 -25.72
CA PHE A 355 12.57 -41.29 -25.05
C PHE A 355 13.63 -41.80 -26.04
N THR A 356 13.27 -42.62 -27.04
CA THR A 356 14.19 -43.02 -28.08
C THR A 356 14.76 -41.84 -28.84
N ILE A 357 13.93 -40.85 -29.17
CA ILE A 357 14.37 -39.61 -29.85
C ILE A 357 15.23 -38.76 -28.92
N LEU A 358 14.79 -38.48 -27.72
CA LEU A 358 15.51 -37.60 -26.80
C LEU A 358 16.90 -38.19 -26.46
N THR A 359 17.04 -39.50 -26.25
CA THR A 359 18.31 -40.17 -25.96
C THR A 359 19.25 -40.20 -27.17
N SER A 360 18.73 -39.95 -28.37
CA SER A 360 19.57 -39.85 -29.59
C SER A 360 20.43 -38.55 -29.58
N TYR A 361 20.17 -37.59 -28.70
CA TYR A 361 20.89 -36.34 -28.57
C TYR A 361 21.78 -36.35 -27.31
N PRO A 362 23.13 -36.35 -27.44
CA PRO A 362 24.04 -36.41 -26.28
C PRO A 362 23.89 -35.30 -25.29
N GLU A 363 23.52 -34.12 -25.75
CA GLU A 363 23.32 -32.91 -24.89
C GLU A 363 22.21 -33.10 -23.86
N LEU A 364 21.28 -34.03 -24.08
CA LEU A 364 20.16 -34.33 -23.20
C LEU A 364 20.43 -35.46 -22.20
N GLU A 365 21.54 -36.16 -22.31
CA GLU A 365 21.83 -37.37 -21.54
C GLU A 365 21.70 -37.12 -20.03
N ASN A 366 22.30 -36.06 -19.52
CA ASN A 366 22.23 -35.74 -18.10
C ASN A 366 20.82 -35.43 -17.61
N TYR A 367 20.00 -34.79 -18.43
CA TYR A 367 18.60 -34.46 -18.11
C TYR A 367 17.69 -35.68 -18.16
N LEU A 368 18.04 -36.69 -18.96
CA LEU A 368 17.27 -37.92 -19.09
C LEU A 368 17.69 -38.99 -18.09
N SER A 369 18.90 -38.85 -17.49
CA SER A 369 19.44 -39.85 -16.55
C SER A 369 18.43 -40.30 -15.48
N PRO A 370 17.66 -39.41 -14.81
CA PRO A 370 16.68 -39.85 -13.80
C PRO A 370 15.57 -40.75 -14.31
N PHE A 371 15.34 -40.77 -15.64
CA PHE A 371 14.31 -41.57 -16.29
C PHE A 371 14.87 -42.86 -16.92
N MET A 372 16.18 -42.88 -17.22
CA MET A 372 16.80 -43.97 -17.98
C MET A 372 16.85 -45.28 -17.19
N ASP A 373 17.04 -45.23 -15.88
CA ASP A 373 17.04 -46.40 -15.01
C ASP A 373 15.65 -47.03 -14.96
N ALA A 374 14.61 -46.24 -14.89
CA ALA A 374 13.23 -46.70 -14.95
C ALA A 374 12.85 -47.20 -16.37
N TRP A 375 13.36 -46.52 -17.42
CA TRP A 375 13.14 -46.91 -18.82
C TRP A 375 13.79 -48.26 -19.19
N LYS A 376 15.05 -48.48 -18.78
CA LYS A 376 15.84 -49.71 -19.09
C LYS A 376 15.63 -50.84 -18.09
N GLY A 377 15.20 -50.51 -16.86
CA GLY A 377 15.22 -51.41 -15.71
C GLY A 377 13.88 -52.07 -15.35
N ASN A 378 12.93 -52.20 -16.26
CA ASN A 378 11.59 -52.78 -16.01
C ASN A 378 10.74 -52.08 -14.93
N ALA A 379 11.10 -50.85 -14.49
CA ALA A 379 10.32 -50.04 -13.54
C ALA A 379 9.31 -49.15 -14.30
N GLN A 380 8.54 -49.71 -15.21
CA GLN A 380 7.63 -48.94 -16.09
C GLN A 380 6.55 -48.18 -15.33
N ASP A 381 6.07 -48.69 -14.20
CA ASP A 381 5.07 -48.01 -13.38
C ASP A 381 5.62 -46.72 -12.79
N GLN A 382 6.88 -46.67 -12.36
CA GLN A 382 7.54 -45.46 -11.87
C GLN A 382 7.71 -44.45 -13.00
N LEU A 383 8.16 -44.87 -14.18
CA LEU A 383 8.29 -44.01 -15.35
C LEU A 383 6.94 -43.42 -15.77
N GLN A 384 5.89 -44.24 -15.80
CA GLN A 384 4.53 -43.77 -16.09
C GLN A 384 4.05 -42.76 -15.08
N GLY A 385 4.33 -42.93 -13.77
CA GLY A 385 4.02 -41.98 -12.73
C GLY A 385 4.72 -40.63 -12.93
N GLN A 386 6.00 -40.63 -13.29
CA GLN A 386 6.77 -39.41 -13.59
C GLN A 386 6.23 -38.68 -14.82
N ILE A 387 5.94 -39.40 -15.90
CA ILE A 387 5.37 -38.81 -17.12
C ILE A 387 3.96 -38.29 -16.87
N ALA A 388 3.13 -39.01 -16.11
CA ALA A 388 1.78 -38.58 -15.77
C ALA A 388 1.77 -37.29 -14.92
N SER A 389 2.72 -37.17 -14.00
CA SER A 389 2.86 -35.95 -13.19
C SER A 389 3.21 -34.73 -14.04
N ALA A 390 3.86 -34.91 -15.20
CA ALA A 390 4.07 -33.84 -16.18
C ALA A 390 2.84 -33.61 -17.06
N LYS A 391 2.23 -34.67 -17.58
CA LYS A 391 1.13 -34.62 -18.57
C LYS A 391 -0.13 -34.01 -17.97
N ILE A 392 -0.54 -34.44 -16.77
CA ILE A 392 -1.83 -34.07 -16.17
C ILE A 392 -1.96 -32.54 -15.99
N PRO A 393 -1.00 -31.82 -15.39
CA PRO A 393 -1.10 -30.35 -15.29
C PRO A 393 -1.10 -29.66 -16.67
N LEU A 394 -0.26 -30.11 -17.59
CA LEU A 394 -0.09 -29.52 -18.92
C LEU A 394 -1.31 -29.68 -19.81
N THR A 395 -2.11 -30.77 -19.61
CA THR A 395 -3.36 -30.98 -20.36
C THR A 395 -4.33 -29.80 -20.24
N ARG A 396 -4.29 -29.10 -19.09
CA ARG A 396 -5.14 -27.88 -18.86
C ARG A 396 -4.78 -26.74 -19.81
N MET A 397 -3.59 -26.73 -20.38
CA MET A 397 -3.13 -25.68 -21.31
C MET A 397 -3.38 -26.03 -22.79
N ILE A 398 -3.97 -27.19 -23.08
CA ILE A 398 -4.32 -27.59 -24.44
C ILE A 398 -5.58 -26.87 -24.86
N SER A 399 -5.39 -25.74 -25.56
CA SER A 399 -6.47 -24.89 -26.06
C SER A 399 -6.07 -24.31 -27.42
N PRO A 400 -6.96 -24.32 -28.42
CA PRO A 400 -6.67 -23.72 -29.72
C PRO A 400 -6.27 -22.25 -29.64
N GLN A 401 -6.93 -21.45 -28.77
CA GLN A 401 -6.60 -20.03 -28.58
C GLN A 401 -5.22 -19.83 -27.96
N LEU A 402 -4.88 -20.59 -26.90
CA LEU A 402 -3.54 -20.55 -26.31
C LEU A 402 -2.46 -20.92 -27.33
N TYR A 403 -2.68 -21.98 -28.09
CA TYR A 403 -1.76 -22.43 -29.13
C TYR A 403 -1.56 -21.35 -30.21
N TRP A 404 -2.65 -20.71 -30.64
CA TRP A 404 -2.59 -19.62 -31.60
C TRP A 404 -1.68 -18.48 -31.13
N VAL A 405 -1.89 -17.99 -29.93
CA VAL A 405 -1.13 -16.83 -29.38
C VAL A 405 0.33 -17.22 -29.13
N MET A 406 0.59 -18.41 -28.58
CA MET A 406 1.95 -18.80 -28.14
C MET A 406 2.84 -19.38 -29.25
N THR A 407 2.36 -19.49 -30.48
CA THR A 407 3.16 -20.00 -31.63
C THR A 407 3.58 -18.92 -32.61
N GLY A 408 3.10 -17.68 -32.49
CA GLY A 408 3.47 -16.60 -33.41
C GLY A 408 4.69 -15.82 -32.94
N ASN A 409 5.22 -15.01 -33.84
CA ASN A 409 6.39 -14.16 -33.62
C ASN A 409 6.13 -12.74 -34.13
N ASP A 410 5.00 -12.12 -33.76
CA ASP A 410 4.66 -10.76 -34.18
C ASP A 410 5.60 -9.73 -33.54
N PHE A 411 6.18 -10.04 -32.38
CA PHE A 411 7.13 -9.22 -31.65
C PHE A 411 8.01 -10.05 -30.71
N SER A 412 9.07 -9.44 -30.21
CA SER A 412 9.98 -10.01 -29.19
C SER A 412 9.74 -9.39 -27.81
N LEU A 413 10.04 -10.14 -26.76
CA LEU A 413 9.77 -9.76 -25.35
C LEU A 413 10.81 -8.80 -24.74
N ASP A 414 11.81 -8.36 -25.49
CA ASP A 414 12.80 -7.35 -25.11
C ASP A 414 12.22 -5.93 -25.25
N ILE A 415 11.21 -5.62 -24.45
CA ILE A 415 10.36 -4.43 -24.61
C ILE A 415 11.10 -3.09 -24.50
N ASN A 416 12.22 -3.05 -23.79
CA ASN A 416 13.04 -1.85 -23.61
C ASN A 416 14.23 -1.78 -24.57
N ASN A 417 14.17 -2.49 -25.68
CA ASN A 417 15.17 -2.43 -26.74
C ASN A 417 15.23 -1.00 -27.34
N PRO A 418 16.40 -0.33 -27.35
CA PRO A 418 16.51 1.03 -27.90
C PRO A 418 16.11 1.18 -29.36
N LYS A 419 16.25 0.12 -30.15
CA LYS A 419 15.92 0.14 -31.60
C LYS A 419 14.42 -0.05 -31.84
N GLU A 420 13.75 -0.75 -30.94
CA GLU A 420 12.33 -1.10 -31.07
C GLU A 420 11.66 -1.13 -29.69
N PRO A 421 11.45 0.04 -29.07
CA PRO A 421 10.76 0.09 -27.78
C PRO A 421 9.30 -0.36 -27.91
N LYS A 422 8.77 -0.98 -26.87
CA LYS A 422 7.42 -1.54 -26.89
C LYS A 422 6.64 -1.17 -25.64
N LEU A 423 5.34 -0.96 -25.80
CA LEU A 423 4.37 -1.07 -24.69
C LEU A 423 3.66 -2.40 -24.84
N LEU A 424 3.80 -3.24 -23.84
CA LEU A 424 3.19 -4.56 -23.83
C LEU A 424 2.18 -4.68 -22.68
N CYS A 425 0.93 -4.93 -23.05
CA CYS A 425 -0.13 -5.27 -22.10
C CYS A 425 -0.45 -6.76 -22.21
N VAL A 426 -0.55 -7.42 -21.07
CA VAL A 426 -0.85 -8.86 -21.00
C VAL A 426 -2.08 -9.04 -20.12
N GLY A 427 -3.17 -9.46 -20.74
CA GLY A 427 -4.47 -9.62 -20.10
C GLY A 427 -4.65 -10.98 -19.46
N ASN A 428 -5.23 -11.01 -18.25
CA ASN A 428 -5.74 -12.22 -17.62
C ASN A 428 -7.28 -12.19 -17.58
N ASN A 429 -7.87 -13.32 -17.29
CA ASN A 429 -9.30 -13.48 -17.03
C ASN A 429 -9.47 -14.17 -15.66
N PRO A 430 -10.12 -13.53 -14.68
CA PRO A 430 -10.36 -14.13 -13.37
C PRO A 430 -11.04 -15.49 -13.41
N ASP A 431 -11.95 -15.72 -14.36
CA ASP A 431 -12.69 -16.99 -14.50
C ASP A 431 -11.80 -18.15 -15.01
N ARG A 432 -10.70 -17.82 -15.71
CA ARG A 432 -9.76 -18.79 -16.29
C ARG A 432 -8.35 -18.68 -15.71
N GLN A 433 -8.21 -18.03 -14.58
CA GLN A 433 -6.93 -17.73 -13.94
C GLN A 433 -6.03 -18.96 -13.81
N ASN A 434 -6.56 -20.12 -13.40
CA ASN A 434 -5.77 -21.34 -13.17
C ASN A 434 -5.09 -21.88 -14.42
N ILE A 435 -5.59 -21.53 -15.60
CA ILE A 435 -5.03 -21.95 -16.89
C ILE A 435 -4.09 -20.86 -17.42
N TYR A 436 -4.58 -19.63 -17.46
CA TYR A 436 -3.83 -18.54 -18.05
C TYR A 436 -2.61 -18.11 -17.21
N SER A 437 -2.66 -18.28 -15.89
CA SER A 437 -1.52 -17.95 -15.01
C SER A 437 -0.23 -18.66 -15.40
N ALA A 438 -0.31 -19.90 -15.90
CA ALA A 438 0.87 -20.64 -16.31
C ALA A 438 1.51 -20.05 -17.58
N ALA A 439 0.69 -19.75 -18.60
CA ALA A 439 1.17 -19.08 -19.80
C ALA A 439 1.71 -17.68 -19.49
N LEU A 440 0.95 -16.88 -18.72
CA LEU A 440 1.30 -15.52 -18.34
C LEU A 440 2.54 -15.47 -17.44
N GLY A 441 2.70 -16.43 -16.53
CA GLY A 441 3.89 -16.59 -15.71
C GLY A 441 5.14 -16.82 -16.56
N LEU A 442 5.03 -17.61 -17.63
CA LEU A 442 6.12 -17.82 -18.58
C LEU A 442 6.50 -16.53 -19.31
N TYR A 443 5.54 -15.75 -19.80
CA TYR A 443 5.83 -14.43 -20.38
C TYR A 443 6.54 -13.53 -19.37
N ASN A 444 6.05 -13.45 -18.14
CA ASN A 444 6.63 -12.62 -17.09
C ASN A 444 8.08 -13.03 -16.77
N SER A 445 8.34 -14.30 -16.58
CA SER A 445 9.69 -14.82 -16.33
C SER A 445 10.67 -14.46 -17.45
N ARG A 446 10.24 -14.57 -18.70
CA ARG A 446 11.08 -14.21 -19.85
C ARG A 446 11.29 -12.72 -20.01
N ILE A 447 10.25 -11.92 -19.83
CA ILE A 447 10.32 -10.46 -19.88
C ILE A 447 11.30 -9.94 -18.83
N VAL A 448 11.16 -10.35 -17.57
CA VAL A 448 12.04 -9.94 -16.47
C VAL A 448 13.51 -10.19 -16.78
N LYS A 449 13.83 -11.31 -17.39
CA LYS A 449 15.21 -11.67 -17.79
C LYS A 449 15.72 -10.82 -18.96
N LEU A 450 14.87 -10.47 -19.91
CA LEU A 450 15.25 -9.72 -21.10
C LEU A 450 15.39 -8.23 -20.84
N ILE A 451 14.55 -7.63 -19.99
CA ILE A 451 14.56 -6.20 -19.69
C ILE A 451 15.63 -5.78 -18.69
N ASN A 452 16.05 -6.69 -17.80
CA ASN A 452 17.02 -6.40 -16.74
C ASN A 452 18.46 -6.50 -17.24
N LYS A 453 18.76 -5.77 -18.30
CA LYS A 453 20.08 -5.72 -18.96
C LYS A 453 20.61 -4.29 -19.00
N LYS A 454 21.95 -4.15 -19.04
CA LYS A 454 22.61 -2.84 -19.20
C LYS A 454 22.36 -2.26 -20.58
N LYS A 455 22.41 -0.95 -20.69
CA LYS A 455 22.29 -0.18 -21.95
C LYS A 455 20.94 -0.36 -22.66
N GLN A 456 19.89 -0.68 -21.92
CA GLN A 456 18.52 -0.66 -22.41
C GLN A 456 17.82 0.66 -22.05
N LEU A 457 16.68 0.93 -22.68
CA LEU A 457 15.84 2.08 -22.33
C LEU A 457 15.24 1.91 -20.92
N LYS A 458 14.90 3.05 -20.29
CA LYS A 458 14.15 3.06 -19.06
C LYS A 458 12.81 2.34 -19.23
N CYS A 459 12.49 1.46 -18.29
CA CYS A 459 11.35 0.58 -18.40
C CYS A 459 10.57 0.53 -17.07
N ALA A 460 9.29 0.22 -17.15
CA ALA A 460 8.47 -0.07 -15.98
C ALA A 460 7.72 -1.39 -16.14
N VAL A 461 7.67 -2.15 -15.06
CA VAL A 461 6.90 -3.39 -14.91
C VAL A 461 5.76 -3.11 -13.92
N ILE A 462 4.53 -3.17 -14.38
CA ILE A 462 3.33 -2.90 -13.59
C ILE A 462 2.52 -4.18 -13.50
N ILE A 463 2.34 -4.69 -12.29
CA ILE A 463 1.60 -5.92 -12.00
C ILE A 463 0.44 -5.56 -11.07
N ASP A 464 -0.78 -5.55 -11.59
CA ASP A 464 -1.98 -5.10 -10.85
C ASP A 464 -2.36 -6.05 -9.70
N GLU A 465 -2.26 -7.37 -9.89
CA GLU A 465 -2.60 -8.38 -8.88
C GLU A 465 -1.55 -9.50 -8.86
N LEU A 466 -0.44 -9.27 -8.13
CA LEU A 466 0.73 -10.14 -8.11
C LEU A 466 0.43 -11.61 -7.70
N PRO A 467 -0.39 -11.90 -6.66
CA PRO A 467 -0.65 -13.27 -6.24
C PRO A 467 -1.34 -14.14 -7.29
N THR A 468 -1.89 -13.55 -8.35
CA THR A 468 -2.59 -14.31 -9.40
C THR A 468 -1.65 -15.04 -10.34
N ILE A 469 -0.38 -14.64 -10.41
CA ILE A 469 0.67 -15.26 -11.23
C ILE A 469 1.90 -15.52 -10.37
N TYR A 470 2.63 -16.60 -10.70
CA TYR A 470 3.94 -16.88 -10.12
C TYR A 470 5.01 -16.84 -11.21
N PHE A 471 6.13 -16.21 -10.95
CA PHE A 471 7.31 -16.28 -11.79
C PHE A 471 8.58 -16.06 -10.98
N ARG A 472 9.59 -16.84 -11.30
CA ARG A 472 10.88 -16.81 -10.62
C ARG A 472 11.67 -15.55 -10.99
N GLY A 473 12.42 -15.01 -10.04
CA GLY A 473 13.35 -13.92 -10.27
C GLY A 473 12.76 -12.52 -10.08
N LEU A 474 11.54 -12.40 -9.55
CA LEU A 474 10.95 -11.12 -9.19
C LEU A 474 11.76 -10.43 -8.08
N ASP A 475 12.17 -11.15 -7.07
CA ASP A 475 13.03 -10.70 -5.98
C ASP A 475 14.37 -10.18 -6.50
N ASN A 476 15.00 -10.91 -7.41
CA ASN A 476 16.24 -10.50 -8.07
C ASN A 476 16.02 -9.26 -8.96
N LEU A 477 14.91 -9.18 -9.69
CA LEU A 477 14.56 -8.00 -10.45
C LEU A 477 14.50 -6.78 -9.53
N ILE A 478 13.74 -6.85 -8.43
CA ILE A 478 13.58 -5.73 -7.48
C ILE A 478 14.95 -5.30 -6.91
N ALA A 479 15.82 -6.25 -6.60
CA ALA A 479 17.15 -5.98 -6.04
C ALA A 479 18.10 -5.32 -7.05
N THR A 480 18.04 -5.71 -8.33
CA THR A 480 19.01 -5.30 -9.37
C THR A 480 18.50 -4.26 -10.36
N ALA A 481 17.19 -4.09 -10.46
CA ALA A 481 16.50 -3.26 -11.44
C ALA A 481 16.95 -1.79 -11.43
N ARG A 482 17.34 -1.27 -10.27
CA ARG A 482 17.78 0.12 -10.12
C ARG A 482 18.95 0.46 -11.04
N SER A 483 19.94 -0.41 -11.14
CA SER A 483 21.13 -0.19 -11.98
C SER A 483 20.83 -0.26 -13.48
N ASN A 484 19.74 -0.95 -13.85
CA ASN A 484 19.29 -1.16 -15.22
C ASN A 484 18.10 -0.25 -15.62
N LYS A 485 17.72 0.69 -14.75
CA LYS A 485 16.60 1.63 -14.94
C LYS A 485 15.27 0.93 -15.22
N VAL A 486 14.98 -0.12 -14.45
CA VAL A 486 13.70 -0.82 -14.47
C VAL A 486 12.90 -0.52 -13.20
N GLY A 487 11.79 0.19 -13.33
CA GLY A 487 10.84 0.43 -12.24
C GLY A 487 9.88 -0.76 -12.09
N VAL A 488 9.50 -1.09 -10.86
CA VAL A 488 8.57 -2.18 -10.59
C VAL A 488 7.45 -1.67 -9.70
N LEU A 489 6.20 -1.89 -10.11
CA LEU A 489 5.00 -1.65 -9.29
C LEU A 489 4.25 -2.96 -9.11
N LEU A 490 4.01 -3.33 -7.85
CA LEU A 490 3.35 -4.56 -7.46
C LEU A 490 2.04 -4.24 -6.72
N GLY A 491 0.92 -4.59 -7.32
CA GLY A 491 -0.41 -4.51 -6.69
C GLY A 491 -0.82 -5.85 -6.09
N PHE A 492 -1.42 -5.85 -4.90
CA PHE A 492 -2.05 -7.02 -4.28
C PHE A 492 -2.96 -6.61 -3.12
N GLN A 493 -3.65 -7.56 -2.50
CA GLN A 493 -4.65 -7.25 -1.49
C GLN A 493 -4.08 -7.26 -0.07
N ASP A 494 -3.31 -8.28 0.29
CA ASP A 494 -2.67 -8.42 1.60
C ASP A 494 -1.42 -9.32 1.55
N PHE A 495 -0.62 -9.31 2.62
CA PHE A 495 0.59 -10.12 2.72
C PHE A 495 0.31 -11.63 2.83
N SER A 496 -0.85 -12.02 3.35
CA SER A 496 -1.20 -13.43 3.49
C SER A 496 -1.38 -14.09 2.13
N GLN A 497 -2.00 -13.38 1.16
CA GLN A 497 -2.11 -13.85 -0.22
C GLN A 497 -0.74 -13.99 -0.87
N LEU A 498 0.14 -13.00 -0.67
CA LEU A 498 1.49 -13.05 -1.21
C LEU A 498 2.28 -14.23 -0.63
N THR A 499 2.17 -14.46 0.67
CA THR A 499 2.83 -15.59 1.35
C THR A 499 2.31 -16.95 0.88
N ARG A 500 0.99 -17.07 0.69
CA ARG A 500 0.38 -18.29 0.17
C ARG A 500 0.88 -18.66 -1.24
N ASP A 501 1.04 -17.63 -2.12
CA ASP A 501 1.25 -17.85 -3.54
C ASP A 501 2.73 -17.80 -3.96
N TYR A 502 3.60 -17.17 -3.15
CA TYR A 502 5.06 -17.08 -3.36
C TYR A 502 5.89 -17.84 -2.33
N GLY A 503 5.26 -18.37 -1.28
CA GLY A 503 5.93 -18.96 -0.13
C GLY A 503 6.48 -17.90 0.85
N GLU A 504 6.80 -18.33 2.06
CA GLU A 504 7.19 -17.42 3.15
C GLU A 504 8.51 -16.68 2.85
N LYS A 505 9.49 -17.38 2.29
CA LYS A 505 10.84 -16.82 2.03
C LYS A 505 10.80 -15.73 0.95
N GLU A 506 10.27 -16.02 -0.23
CA GLU A 506 10.17 -15.05 -1.33
C GLU A 506 9.27 -13.87 -0.96
N SER A 507 8.14 -14.13 -0.32
CA SER A 507 7.22 -13.08 0.16
C SER A 507 7.92 -12.08 1.09
N LYS A 508 8.71 -12.56 2.07
CA LYS A 508 9.50 -11.70 2.97
C LYS A 508 10.58 -10.89 2.24
N VAL A 509 11.26 -11.52 1.26
CA VAL A 509 12.26 -10.80 0.46
C VAL A 509 11.60 -9.66 -0.34
N ILE A 510 10.50 -9.93 -1.03
CA ILE A 510 9.75 -8.91 -1.76
C ILE A 510 9.32 -7.78 -0.83
N GLN A 511 8.72 -8.09 0.32
CA GLN A 511 8.27 -7.10 1.30
C GLN A 511 9.41 -6.21 1.80
N ASN A 512 10.59 -6.76 2.07
CA ASN A 512 11.72 -6.03 2.65
C ASN A 512 12.52 -5.21 1.63
N THR A 513 12.50 -5.61 0.36
CA THR A 513 13.32 -4.99 -0.69
C THR A 513 12.64 -3.76 -1.32
N VAL A 514 11.30 -3.72 -1.31
CA VAL A 514 10.55 -2.60 -1.89
C VAL A 514 10.71 -1.33 -1.06
N GLY A 515 11.11 -0.23 -1.73
CA GLY A 515 11.37 1.06 -1.10
C GLY A 515 10.15 1.96 -0.93
N ASN A 516 9.16 1.86 -1.81
CA ASN A 516 7.95 2.69 -1.77
C ASN A 516 6.71 1.83 -1.48
N ILE A 517 5.93 2.23 -0.49
CA ILE A 517 4.77 1.45 -0.06
C ILE A 517 3.55 2.34 0.05
N PHE A 518 2.47 1.87 -0.53
CA PHE A 518 1.13 2.43 -0.38
C PHE A 518 0.20 1.35 0.18
N SER A 519 -0.51 1.68 1.23
CA SER A 519 -1.55 0.82 1.77
C SER A 519 -2.87 1.57 1.88
N GLY A 520 -3.88 1.09 1.19
CA GLY A 520 -5.27 1.38 1.51
C GLY A 520 -5.71 0.57 2.73
N GLN A 521 -7.01 0.40 2.90
CA GLN A 521 -7.55 -0.42 3.97
C GLN A 521 -7.04 -1.88 3.90
N VAL A 522 -6.43 -2.35 4.99
CA VAL A 522 -6.03 -3.75 5.21
C VAL A 522 -6.22 -4.10 6.68
N VAL A 523 -6.42 -5.38 6.97
CA VAL A 523 -6.74 -5.85 8.33
C VAL A 523 -5.74 -6.90 8.83
N GLY A 524 -5.84 -7.26 10.10
CA GLY A 524 -5.10 -8.36 10.70
C GLY A 524 -3.59 -8.17 10.72
N GLU A 525 -2.85 -9.22 10.36
CA GLU A 525 -1.39 -9.24 10.44
C GLU A 525 -0.73 -8.25 9.45
N THR A 526 -1.32 -8.05 8.27
CA THR A 526 -0.85 -7.07 7.30
C THR A 526 -0.86 -5.66 7.86
N ALA A 527 -1.94 -5.26 8.56
CA ALA A 527 -2.02 -3.95 9.20
C ALA A 527 -0.98 -3.77 10.32
N LYS A 528 -0.70 -4.83 11.09
CA LYS A 528 0.33 -4.79 12.14
C LYS A 528 1.73 -4.63 11.55
N THR A 529 2.08 -5.46 10.56
CA THR A 529 3.38 -5.40 9.89
C THR A 529 3.64 -4.03 9.27
N LEU A 530 2.62 -3.42 8.65
CA LEU A 530 2.73 -2.07 8.10
C LEU A 530 2.89 -1.01 9.19
N SER A 531 2.12 -1.11 10.28
CA SER A 531 2.23 -0.20 11.43
C SER A 531 3.64 -0.23 12.04
N GLU A 532 4.24 -1.40 12.18
CA GLU A 532 5.62 -1.56 12.65
C GLU A 532 6.63 -0.96 11.67
N ARG A 533 6.42 -1.14 10.37
CA ARG A 533 7.30 -0.61 9.31
C ARG A 533 7.28 0.92 9.24
N PHE A 534 6.15 1.56 9.54
CA PHE A 534 6.05 3.03 9.59
C PHE A 534 6.72 3.62 10.83
N GLY A 535 7.11 2.78 11.78
CA GLY A 535 7.87 3.17 12.96
C GLY A 535 7.02 3.68 14.10
N LYS A 536 7.72 4.10 15.15
CA LYS A 536 7.12 4.57 16.39
C LYS A 536 7.56 6.01 16.67
N VAL A 537 6.69 6.75 17.34
CA VAL A 537 6.93 8.12 17.78
C VAL A 537 6.78 8.21 19.29
N LEU A 538 7.57 9.06 19.92
CA LEU A 538 7.44 9.35 21.34
C LEU A 538 6.19 10.22 21.57
N GLN A 539 5.17 9.64 22.17
CA GLN A 539 3.97 10.36 22.61
C GLN A 539 4.04 10.62 24.12
N GLN A 540 3.75 11.87 24.48
CA GLN A 540 3.59 12.24 25.89
C GLN A 540 2.14 12.02 26.29
N ARG A 541 1.89 11.00 27.11
CA ARG A 541 0.58 10.78 27.71
C ARG A 541 0.55 11.45 29.08
N GLN A 542 -0.38 12.37 29.27
CA GLN A 542 -0.67 12.93 30.59
C GLN A 542 -1.74 12.08 31.26
N SER A 543 -1.37 11.45 32.36
CA SER A 543 -2.31 10.80 33.24
C SER A 543 -2.59 11.72 34.41
N VAL A 544 -3.84 12.18 34.54
CA VAL A 544 -4.29 13.01 35.66
C VAL A 544 -5.01 12.11 36.64
N SER A 545 -4.39 11.86 37.78
CA SER A 545 -5.04 11.17 38.92
C SER A 545 -5.59 12.23 39.85
N ILE A 546 -6.91 12.23 40.04
CA ILE A 546 -7.61 13.16 40.91
C ILE A 546 -8.07 12.39 42.17
N ASN A 547 -7.37 12.60 43.28
CA ASN A 547 -7.84 12.20 44.59
C ASN A 547 -8.53 13.37 45.31
N ARG A 548 -9.38 13.09 46.31
CA ARG A 548 -10.13 14.12 47.05
C ARG A 548 -9.28 15.21 47.68
N GLN A 549 -7.98 14.99 47.82
CA GLN A 549 -7.05 15.96 48.44
C GLN A 549 -5.85 16.31 47.57
N ASP A 550 -5.56 15.59 46.46
CA ASP A 550 -4.42 15.88 45.56
C ASP A 550 -4.76 15.60 44.10
N VAL A 551 -4.27 16.45 43.24
CA VAL A 551 -4.26 16.27 41.77
C VAL A 551 -2.82 15.99 41.37
N SER A 552 -2.50 14.73 41.09
CA SER A 552 -1.19 14.38 40.52
C SER A 552 -1.29 14.23 39.01
N THR A 553 -0.45 14.98 38.30
CA THR A 553 -0.32 14.86 36.84
C THR A 553 0.98 14.09 36.57
N SER A 554 0.86 12.87 36.08
CA SER A 554 2.01 12.09 35.62
C SER A 554 2.12 12.24 34.09
N ILE A 555 3.28 12.70 33.62
CA ILE A 555 3.61 12.76 32.20
C ILE A 555 4.45 11.53 31.92
N ASN A 556 3.85 10.54 31.26
CA ASN A 556 4.56 9.37 30.79
C ASN A 556 4.85 9.52 29.30
N THR A 557 6.14 9.41 28.95
CA THR A 557 6.56 9.35 27.55
C THR A 557 6.56 7.89 27.13
N GLN A 558 5.69 7.52 26.21
CA GLN A 558 5.58 6.16 25.67
C GLN A 558 5.85 6.15 24.17
N LEU A 559 6.52 5.10 23.71
CA LEU A 559 6.70 4.84 22.27
C LEU A 559 5.40 4.23 21.72
N ASP A 560 4.66 5.02 20.95
CA ASP A 560 3.46 4.56 20.25
C ASP A 560 3.70 4.49 18.74
N SER A 561 2.95 3.62 18.04
CA SER A 561 3.02 3.54 16.58
C SER A 561 2.62 4.86 15.93
N LEU A 562 3.41 5.35 14.96
CA LEU A 562 3.09 6.57 14.22
C LEU A 562 1.74 6.46 13.50
N ILE A 563 1.48 5.29 12.89
CA ILE A 563 0.19 4.94 12.31
C ILE A 563 -0.25 3.61 12.93
N PRO A 564 -1.20 3.62 13.86
CA PRO A 564 -1.70 2.40 14.50
C PRO A 564 -2.37 1.45 13.50
N ALA A 565 -2.25 0.14 13.72
CA ALA A 565 -2.89 -0.88 12.88
C ALA A 565 -4.42 -0.72 12.79
N SER A 566 -5.06 -0.26 13.86
CA SER A 566 -6.49 0.06 13.88
C SER A 566 -6.86 1.18 12.91
N LYS A 567 -6.00 2.19 12.74
CA LYS A 567 -6.21 3.27 11.79
C LYS A 567 -6.08 2.78 10.35
N ILE A 568 -5.10 1.91 10.07
CA ILE A 568 -4.94 1.27 8.76
C ILE A 568 -6.16 0.42 8.41
N ALA A 569 -6.70 -0.31 9.37
CA ALA A 569 -7.87 -1.17 9.19
C ALA A 569 -9.18 -0.40 8.90
N ASN A 570 -9.23 0.88 9.26
CA ASN A 570 -10.42 1.72 9.13
C ASN A 570 -10.26 2.84 8.07
N LEU A 571 -9.29 2.72 7.16
CA LEU A 571 -9.10 3.71 6.09
C LEU A 571 -10.30 3.73 5.14
N SER A 572 -10.72 4.93 4.78
CA SER A 572 -11.74 5.14 3.76
C SER A 572 -11.18 4.94 2.35
N GLN A 573 -12.05 4.64 1.38
CA GLN A 573 -11.67 4.55 -0.02
C GLN A 573 -10.96 5.83 -0.49
N GLY A 574 -9.84 5.66 -1.19
CA GLY A 574 -9.01 6.78 -1.67
C GLY A 574 -8.04 7.36 -0.65
N THR A 575 -8.15 6.97 0.62
CA THR A 575 -7.18 7.32 1.66
C THR A 575 -6.13 6.23 1.78
N PHE A 576 -4.87 6.64 1.76
CA PHE A 576 -3.73 5.74 1.83
C PHE A 576 -2.76 6.15 2.92
N VAL A 577 -2.10 5.16 3.46
CA VAL A 577 -0.93 5.31 4.32
C VAL A 577 0.27 4.69 3.63
N GLY A 578 1.46 5.20 3.92
CA GLY A 578 2.62 4.62 3.27
C GLY A 578 3.92 5.31 3.62
N ALA A 579 4.96 4.86 2.94
CA ALA A 579 6.29 5.42 3.03
C ALA A 579 6.92 5.49 1.63
N VAL A 580 7.60 6.58 1.33
CA VAL A 580 8.35 6.78 0.09
C VAL A 580 9.84 6.88 0.37
N ALA A 581 10.63 6.43 -0.58
CA ALA A 581 12.08 6.45 -0.49
C ALA A 581 12.65 7.63 -1.29
N ASP A 582 13.55 8.36 -0.67
CA ASP A 582 14.29 9.44 -1.30
C ASP A 582 15.51 8.97 -2.10
N ASN A 583 16.11 9.88 -2.85
CA ASN A 583 17.39 9.73 -3.51
C ASN A 583 18.50 10.44 -2.74
N PHE A 584 19.74 10.23 -3.18
CA PHE A 584 20.89 10.92 -2.62
C PHE A 584 20.80 12.45 -2.84
N ASP A 585 20.36 12.85 -4.03
CA ASP A 585 20.29 14.26 -4.45
C ASP A 585 18.90 14.89 -4.19
N GLU A 586 17.87 14.10 -3.94
CA GLU A 586 16.49 14.55 -3.75
C GLU A 586 15.94 13.99 -2.44
N LYS A 587 16.16 14.73 -1.37
CA LYS A 587 15.71 14.31 -0.03
C LYS A 587 14.27 14.73 0.25
N ILE A 588 13.47 13.75 0.65
CA ILE A 588 12.10 13.93 1.11
C ILE A 588 12.16 14.08 2.64
N GLU A 589 11.68 15.20 3.15
CA GLU A 589 11.69 15.46 4.60
C GLU A 589 10.65 14.58 5.33
N GLN A 590 9.46 14.48 4.75
CA GLN A 590 8.36 13.72 5.32
C GLN A 590 8.09 12.47 4.45
N LYS A 591 8.82 11.38 4.76
CA LYS A 591 8.75 10.13 3.97
C LYS A 591 7.49 9.32 4.22
N ILE A 592 6.88 9.45 5.39
CA ILE A 592 5.67 8.72 5.79
C ILE A 592 4.48 9.62 5.55
N PHE A 593 3.41 9.06 5.02
CA PHE A 593 2.19 9.78 4.71
C PHE A 593 0.93 9.06 5.19
N HIS A 594 -0.11 9.83 5.48
CA HIS A 594 -1.48 9.41 5.73
C HIS A 594 -2.41 10.45 5.11
N ALA A 595 -2.81 10.23 3.88
CA ALA A 595 -3.51 11.22 3.08
C ALA A 595 -4.52 10.61 2.11
N GLU A 596 -5.49 11.39 1.72
CA GLU A 596 -6.37 11.11 0.60
C GLU A 596 -5.67 11.52 -0.70
N ILE A 597 -5.62 10.62 -1.68
CA ILE A 597 -5.09 10.93 -3.01
C ILE A 597 -6.14 11.70 -3.78
N VAL A 598 -5.80 12.91 -4.22
CA VAL A 598 -6.70 13.77 -4.98
C VAL A 598 -6.73 13.31 -6.43
N VAL A 599 -7.90 12.89 -6.88
CA VAL A 599 -8.14 12.44 -8.25
C VAL A 599 -9.16 13.37 -8.90
N ASP A 600 -8.82 13.90 -10.07
CA ASP A 600 -9.75 14.70 -10.87
C ASP A 600 -10.73 13.78 -11.63
N HIS A 601 -11.81 13.43 -10.94
CA HIS A 601 -12.84 12.54 -11.47
C HIS A 601 -13.50 13.07 -12.75
N ALA A 602 -13.69 14.39 -12.86
CA ALA A 602 -14.32 15.00 -14.03
C ALA A 602 -13.42 14.87 -15.27
N ARG A 603 -12.14 15.14 -15.11
CA ARG A 603 -11.14 14.97 -16.16
C ARG A 603 -11.00 13.52 -16.60
N ILE A 604 -10.89 12.59 -15.64
CA ILE A 604 -10.75 11.15 -15.94
C ILE A 604 -11.98 10.66 -16.68
N SER A 605 -13.20 10.98 -16.21
CA SER A 605 -14.43 10.57 -16.88
C SER A 605 -14.55 11.15 -18.29
N ALA A 606 -14.10 12.38 -18.52
CA ALA A 606 -14.05 12.96 -19.86
C ALA A 606 -13.02 12.26 -20.75
N GLU A 607 -11.85 11.92 -20.22
CA GLU A 607 -10.82 11.15 -20.95
C GLU A 607 -11.34 9.75 -21.31
N GLU A 608 -11.97 9.03 -20.37
CA GLU A 608 -12.51 7.68 -20.58
C GLU A 608 -13.59 7.62 -21.66
N LYS A 609 -14.44 8.63 -21.72
CA LYS A 609 -15.46 8.75 -22.80
C LYS A 609 -14.84 8.96 -24.19
N ALA A 610 -13.64 9.53 -24.24
CA ALA A 610 -12.89 9.77 -25.48
C ALA A 610 -11.96 8.62 -25.85
N TYR A 611 -11.84 7.57 -25.03
CA TYR A 611 -10.93 6.46 -25.27
C TYR A 611 -11.29 5.70 -26.55
N ARG A 612 -10.28 5.41 -27.31
CA ARG A 612 -10.34 4.48 -28.45
C ARG A 612 -10.18 3.07 -27.94
N ARG A 613 -10.97 2.16 -28.46
CA ARG A 613 -10.79 0.73 -28.19
C ARG A 613 -9.47 0.23 -28.79
N ILE A 614 -8.89 -0.79 -28.17
CA ILE A 614 -7.75 -1.50 -28.73
C ILE A 614 -8.15 -2.03 -30.12
N PRO A 615 -7.37 -1.76 -31.17
CA PRO A 615 -7.75 -2.12 -32.55
C PRO A 615 -7.84 -3.64 -32.73
N VAL A 616 -8.59 -4.05 -33.73
CA VAL A 616 -8.57 -5.43 -34.23
C VAL A 616 -7.24 -5.64 -34.93
N ILE A 617 -6.48 -6.65 -34.48
CA ILE A 617 -5.14 -6.98 -34.97
C ILE A 617 -5.23 -8.09 -36.04
N ASN A 618 -6.04 -9.09 -35.77
CA ASN A 618 -6.26 -10.24 -36.63
C ASN A 618 -7.64 -10.17 -37.24
N ASP A 619 -7.77 -9.67 -38.47
CA ASP A 619 -9.02 -9.59 -39.23
C ASP A 619 -8.96 -10.55 -40.43
N PHE A 620 -9.21 -11.86 -40.16
CA PHE A 620 -9.21 -12.87 -41.19
C PHE A 620 -10.63 -13.03 -41.77
N LYS A 621 -10.80 -12.68 -43.07
CA LYS A 621 -12.05 -12.82 -43.80
C LYS A 621 -11.92 -13.74 -44.99
N ASP A 622 -12.95 -14.48 -45.28
CA ASP A 622 -13.08 -15.24 -46.50
C ASP A 622 -13.38 -14.33 -47.71
N ARG A 623 -13.48 -14.92 -48.91
CA ARG A 623 -13.79 -14.20 -50.17
C ARG A 623 -15.17 -13.53 -50.12
N ASN A 624 -16.04 -13.97 -49.23
CA ASN A 624 -17.40 -13.45 -49.05
C ASN A 624 -17.50 -12.41 -47.93
N GLY A 625 -16.38 -12.09 -47.24
CA GLY A 625 -16.33 -11.15 -46.14
C GLY A 625 -16.71 -11.74 -44.77
N ASN A 626 -16.92 -13.04 -44.66
CA ASN A 626 -17.23 -13.69 -43.37
C ASN A 626 -15.95 -13.84 -42.55
N ASP A 627 -16.10 -13.69 -41.22
CA ASP A 627 -15.02 -13.91 -40.29
C ASP A 627 -14.62 -15.41 -40.23
N ILE A 628 -13.35 -15.69 -40.49
CA ILE A 628 -12.78 -17.05 -40.46
C ILE A 628 -11.72 -17.24 -39.34
N MET A 629 -11.67 -16.35 -38.36
CA MET A 629 -10.66 -16.36 -37.30
C MET A 629 -10.65 -17.72 -36.56
N MET A 630 -11.81 -18.24 -36.17
CA MET A 630 -11.91 -19.53 -35.49
C MET A 630 -11.43 -20.71 -36.35
N GLN A 631 -11.62 -20.64 -37.66
CA GLN A 631 -11.10 -21.62 -38.59
C GLN A 631 -9.57 -21.56 -38.66
N GLN A 632 -8.98 -20.38 -38.65
CA GLN A 632 -7.52 -20.20 -38.66
C GLN A 632 -6.91 -20.72 -37.35
N ILE A 633 -7.54 -20.44 -36.22
CA ILE A 633 -7.14 -20.96 -34.92
C ILE A 633 -7.15 -22.49 -34.91
N GLN A 634 -8.25 -23.10 -35.42
CA GLN A 634 -8.37 -24.55 -35.49
C GLN A 634 -7.33 -25.17 -36.45
N ARG A 635 -7.09 -24.55 -37.59
CA ARG A 635 -6.03 -24.98 -38.54
C ARG A 635 -4.65 -24.97 -37.88
N ASN A 636 -4.32 -23.88 -37.15
CA ASN A 636 -3.05 -23.79 -36.43
C ASN A 636 -2.93 -24.89 -35.37
N TYR A 637 -4.00 -25.19 -34.65
CA TYR A 637 -4.04 -26.24 -33.64
C TYR A 637 -3.79 -27.59 -34.26
N ASP A 638 -4.46 -27.93 -35.38
CA ASP A 638 -4.32 -29.19 -36.08
C ASP A 638 -2.92 -29.32 -36.74
N GLN A 639 -2.38 -28.19 -37.22
CA GLN A 639 -1.03 -28.16 -37.80
C GLN A 639 0.04 -28.48 -36.74
N ILE A 640 -0.04 -27.93 -35.54
CA ILE A 640 0.89 -28.21 -34.44
C ILE A 640 0.90 -29.69 -34.07
N LYS A 641 -0.28 -30.31 -34.03
CA LYS A 641 -0.40 -31.75 -33.81
C LYS A 641 0.23 -32.60 -34.95
N ALA A 642 0.01 -32.18 -36.18
CA ALA A 642 0.61 -32.79 -37.35
C ALA A 642 2.13 -32.63 -37.35
N ASP A 643 2.65 -31.44 -37.01
CA ASP A 643 4.08 -31.17 -36.90
C ASP A 643 4.74 -32.03 -35.83
N ALA A 644 4.14 -32.16 -34.65
CA ALA A 644 4.63 -33.05 -33.60
C ALA A 644 4.69 -34.52 -34.05
N GLN A 645 3.71 -34.98 -34.83
CA GLN A 645 3.73 -36.32 -35.43
C GLN A 645 4.80 -36.45 -36.52
N ALA A 646 4.96 -35.42 -37.33
CA ALA A 646 5.98 -35.41 -38.38
C ALA A 646 7.40 -35.45 -37.79
N ILE A 647 7.66 -34.71 -36.70
CA ILE A 647 8.92 -34.75 -35.95
C ILE A 647 9.23 -36.18 -35.50
N ILE A 648 8.27 -36.84 -34.84
CA ILE A 648 8.44 -38.23 -34.41
C ILE A 648 8.79 -39.16 -35.60
N ASN A 649 8.01 -39.08 -36.68
CA ASN A 649 8.20 -39.93 -37.83
C ASN A 649 9.56 -39.69 -38.51
N GLU A 650 9.99 -38.47 -38.63
CA GLU A 650 11.27 -38.10 -39.25
C GLU A 650 12.46 -38.56 -38.39
N GLU A 651 12.42 -38.32 -37.09
CA GLU A 651 13.49 -38.75 -36.19
C GLU A 651 13.59 -40.26 -36.06
N MET A 652 12.47 -40.95 -35.99
CA MET A 652 12.47 -42.43 -36.00
C MET A 652 13.03 -42.99 -37.30
N ARG A 653 12.78 -42.34 -38.44
CA ARG A 653 13.43 -42.71 -39.71
C ARG A 653 14.93 -42.43 -39.67
N ARG A 654 15.38 -41.26 -39.13
CA ARG A 654 16.80 -40.94 -38.94
C ARG A 654 17.50 -42.01 -38.10
N ILE A 655 16.94 -42.36 -36.95
CA ILE A 655 17.47 -43.37 -36.04
C ILE A 655 17.53 -44.74 -36.73
N LYS A 656 16.49 -45.11 -37.49
CA LYS A 656 16.44 -46.39 -38.20
C LYS A 656 17.48 -46.48 -39.31
N ASN A 657 17.82 -45.39 -39.98
CA ASN A 657 18.75 -45.33 -41.09
C ASN A 657 20.22 -45.13 -40.68
N ASP A 658 20.49 -44.79 -39.39
CA ASP A 658 21.83 -44.58 -38.86
C ASP A 658 22.27 -45.78 -38.00
N PRO A 659 23.21 -46.66 -38.50
CA PRO A 659 23.66 -47.83 -37.79
C PRO A 659 24.41 -47.52 -36.47
N GLU A 660 25.20 -46.43 -36.44
CA GLU A 660 25.96 -46.06 -35.25
C GLU A 660 25.01 -45.58 -34.14
N LEU A 661 24.00 -44.81 -34.53
CA LEU A 661 22.98 -44.31 -33.61
C LEU A 661 22.15 -45.47 -33.03
N ARG A 662 21.77 -46.46 -33.87
CA ARG A 662 21.07 -47.66 -33.42
C ARG A 662 21.89 -48.47 -32.43
N LYS A 663 23.18 -48.64 -32.68
CA LYS A 663 24.10 -49.34 -31.78
C LYS A 663 24.21 -48.64 -30.43
N ARG A 664 24.35 -47.29 -30.43
CA ARG A 664 24.40 -46.47 -29.21
C ARG A 664 23.10 -46.56 -28.39
N LEU A 665 21.97 -46.67 -29.07
CA LEU A 665 20.64 -46.75 -28.42
C LEU A 665 20.28 -48.18 -28.01
N GLY A 666 21.13 -49.20 -28.32
CA GLY A 666 20.86 -50.61 -28.03
C GLY A 666 19.72 -51.20 -28.84
N LEU A 667 19.41 -50.61 -30.02
CA LEU A 667 18.36 -51.05 -30.93
C LEU A 667 18.90 -52.01 -32.01
N GLU A 668 19.89 -52.86 -31.67
CA GLU A 668 20.41 -53.87 -32.58
C GLU A 668 19.34 -54.95 -32.88
N ASP A 669 19.23 -55.34 -34.16
CA ASP A 669 18.25 -56.33 -34.61
C ASP A 669 18.39 -57.62 -33.83
N GLU A 670 17.29 -58.18 -33.31
CA GLU A 670 17.15 -59.53 -32.81
C GLU A 670 17.33 -60.62 -33.93
N LYS A 671 17.90 -60.28 -35.08
CA LYS A 671 18.14 -61.17 -36.20
C LYS A 671 19.30 -62.16 -35.98
N GLY A 672 19.77 -62.33 -34.75
CA GLY A 672 20.85 -63.24 -34.42
C GLY A 672 20.52 -64.42 -33.50
N LYS A 673 19.34 -64.53 -32.93
CA LYS A 673 18.96 -65.72 -32.18
C LYS A 673 18.43 -66.74 -33.12
N LYS A 674 19.33 -67.66 -33.53
CA LYS A 674 18.93 -69.00 -34.14
C LYS A 674 17.98 -69.66 -33.15
N PRO A 675 16.90 -70.30 -33.65
CA PRO A 675 16.08 -71.15 -32.80
C PRO A 675 16.93 -72.25 -32.21
N ASP A 676 17.05 -72.34 -30.89
CA ASP A 676 17.61 -73.50 -30.20
C ASP A 676 16.81 -74.75 -30.61
N LYS A 677 17.50 -75.63 -31.33
CA LYS A 677 17.03 -76.98 -31.58
C LYS A 677 17.23 -77.79 -30.30
N SER A 678 16.16 -78.08 -29.61
CA SER A 678 15.96 -79.44 -29.04
C SER A 678 14.55 -79.52 -28.46
#